data_ff75bd26422aa14f7bd20787837ab55e
#
_entry.id   ff75bd26422aa14f7bd20787837ab55e
#
_cell.length_a   1.000
_cell.length_b   1.000
_cell.length_c   1.000
_cell.angle_alpha   90.00
_cell.angle_beta   90.00
_cell.angle_gamma   90.00
#
_symmetry.space_group_name_H-M   'P 1'
#
loop_
_entity.id
_entity.type
_entity.pdbx_description
1 polymer ?
#
loop_
_entity_poly.entity_id
_entity_poly.type
_entity_poly.pdbx_seq_one_letter_code
_entity_poly.pdbx_strand_id
1 'polypeptide(L)'
;MANYLDNDIKFVAGVGEARARLLEKELGIRTLGDMLCHYPFRYIDRTRIYRIDQIAEGDSALIQFRGRITGVSYAGAGRKRRFTAVVNDGSGVAELVWFQGIKWIEKRIEVGREYLIFGRPSFFKGELSVVHPEIETIEKAFSRKAESGLQGIYSSTERLSSVLGTKGIYTIVCNLWPMVRDHIRETLPDRMRTRYGLLSLRDALYNIHFPQSPELLRQAQYRLKFEELLGIQLGIQSRRTARLSKNNGFLFPKVGGVFNTFFNTRLPFPLTGAQKRVVKEIRQDTISGYQMNRLLQGDVGSGKTLVALMSMLLAGDNGFQACMMAPTEILARQHYATFQRMLEGMDVRVAILTGASKARERREALAGIADGSIDLLIGTHALIEDRVQFSNLGFVVIDEQHRFGVEQRARLWTKNEQPPHILVMTATPIPRTLAMTLYGDLDVSVIDELPPGRQPIRTVHYTDAARLRLFGFMRQEIKKGRQIYVVYPLIKESETMDYKDLQDGYEAISRDFPLPEYVTTICHGKMKPEDKEESMRQFKSGEANIMVATSVIEVGVDVPNATVMVIESAERFGLSQLHQLRGRVGRGSQQSYCILMSGEKLSKEARLRLEAMCETNDGFRLAELDLKLRGAGDVNGTLQSGMAFDLKIANPTLDSQILTVTREAAAEVLTADPTLTQNGHEGLRELRKRYSGREEIDFSQIS
;
A
#
# COMPACT_ATOMS: atom_id res chain seq x y z
N MET A 1 24.15 26.13 13.54
CA MET A 1 25.12 26.27 12.42
C MET A 1 24.51 25.61 11.19
N ALA A 2 24.50 26.29 10.04
CA ALA A 2 23.99 25.69 8.80
C ALA A 2 24.80 24.41 8.49
N ASN A 3 24.10 23.34 8.15
CA ASN A 3 24.77 22.09 7.78
C ASN A 3 25.40 22.28 6.39
N TYR A 4 26.67 21.90 6.21
CA TYR A 4 27.35 22.02 4.91
C TYR A 4 26.60 21.31 3.79
N LEU A 5 25.88 20.23 4.10
CA LEU A 5 25.06 19.47 3.15
C LEU A 5 23.82 20.23 2.66
N ASP A 6 23.42 21.33 3.31
CA ASP A 6 22.29 22.17 2.88
C ASP A 6 22.68 23.18 1.77
N ASN A 7 23.96 23.26 1.41
CA ASN A 7 24.41 24.10 0.30
C ASN A 7 23.80 23.64 -1.04
N ASP A 8 23.59 24.62 -1.93
CA ASP A 8 23.00 24.40 -3.25
C ASP A 8 23.88 23.50 -4.14
N ILE A 9 23.26 22.57 -4.84
CA ILE A 9 23.89 21.60 -5.75
C ILE A 9 24.63 22.28 -6.93
N LYS A 10 24.28 23.51 -7.28
CA LYS A 10 24.92 24.27 -8.37
C LYS A 10 26.45 24.45 -8.19
N PHE A 11 26.95 24.36 -6.97
CA PHE A 11 28.36 24.49 -6.64
C PHE A 11 29.20 23.23 -6.99
N VAL A 12 28.54 22.13 -7.31
CA VAL A 12 29.23 20.90 -7.73
C VAL A 12 29.73 21.05 -9.15
N ALA A 13 30.98 20.67 -9.38
CA ALA A 13 31.59 20.70 -10.72
C ALA A 13 30.74 19.90 -11.71
N GLY A 14 30.37 20.53 -12.83
CA GLY A 14 29.57 19.93 -13.87
C GLY A 14 28.04 20.15 -13.72
N VAL A 15 27.55 20.82 -12.67
CA VAL A 15 26.13 21.14 -12.49
C VAL A 15 25.81 22.54 -13.03
N GLY A 16 26.23 23.61 -12.37
CA GLY A 16 25.86 24.99 -12.71
C GLY A 16 24.35 25.27 -12.59
N GLU A 17 23.93 26.53 -12.79
CA GLU A 17 22.55 26.96 -12.53
C GLU A 17 21.48 26.26 -13.38
N ALA A 18 21.74 26.07 -14.68
CA ALA A 18 20.75 25.47 -15.58
C ALA A 18 20.44 24.02 -15.24
N ARG A 19 21.48 23.24 -14.93
CA ARG A 19 21.32 21.83 -14.53
C ARG A 19 20.77 21.70 -13.10
N ALA A 20 21.14 22.60 -12.18
CA ALA A 20 20.57 22.64 -10.84
C ALA A 20 19.06 22.84 -10.87
N ARG A 21 18.54 23.81 -11.65
CA ARG A 21 17.11 24.02 -11.85
C ARG A 21 16.41 22.80 -12.47
N LEU A 22 17.08 22.09 -13.37
CA LEU A 22 16.53 20.88 -13.98
C LEU A 22 16.48 19.72 -12.97
N LEU A 23 17.53 19.53 -12.15
CA LEU A 23 17.57 18.54 -11.08
C LEU A 23 16.48 18.78 -10.03
N GLU A 24 16.29 20.03 -9.64
CA GLU A 24 15.21 20.43 -8.71
C GLU A 24 13.83 20.12 -9.29
N LYS A 25 13.57 20.51 -10.54
CA LYS A 25 12.28 20.34 -11.20
C LYS A 25 11.92 18.86 -11.45
N GLU A 26 12.89 18.06 -11.89
CA GLU A 26 12.65 16.69 -12.37
C GLU A 26 12.84 15.64 -11.27
N LEU A 27 13.69 15.88 -10.27
CA LEU A 27 14.02 14.93 -9.22
C LEU A 27 13.87 15.50 -7.79
N GLY A 28 13.52 16.77 -7.63
CA GLY A 28 13.43 17.42 -6.32
C GLY A 28 14.79 17.61 -5.62
N ILE A 29 15.91 17.53 -6.37
CA ILE A 29 17.28 17.64 -5.85
C ILE A 29 17.72 19.09 -5.89
N ARG A 30 17.88 19.72 -4.73
CA ARG A 30 18.27 21.12 -4.57
C ARG A 30 19.63 21.27 -3.85
N THR A 31 19.90 20.42 -2.87
CA THR A 31 21.10 20.53 -2.01
C THR A 31 22.12 19.43 -2.29
N LEU A 32 23.33 19.59 -1.74
CA LEU A 32 24.37 18.56 -1.75
C LEU A 32 23.87 17.29 -1.04
N GLY A 33 23.12 17.45 0.07
CA GLY A 33 22.52 16.36 0.82
C GLY A 33 21.45 15.61 0.03
N ASP A 34 20.61 16.30 -0.74
CA ASP A 34 19.60 15.65 -1.59
C ASP A 34 20.26 14.75 -2.63
N MET A 35 21.32 15.24 -3.28
CA MET A 35 22.07 14.45 -4.28
C MET A 35 22.76 13.24 -3.62
N LEU A 36 23.30 13.39 -2.42
CA LEU A 36 23.93 12.30 -1.68
C LEU A 36 22.92 11.24 -1.24
N CYS A 37 21.65 11.61 -1.06
CA CYS A 37 20.54 10.71 -0.76
C CYS A 37 19.81 10.19 -2.02
N HIS A 38 20.22 10.56 -3.21
CA HIS A 38 19.69 10.01 -4.46
C HIS A 38 20.43 8.72 -4.79
N TYR A 39 19.97 7.60 -4.23
CA TYR A 39 20.66 6.32 -4.31
C TYR A 39 20.47 5.63 -5.67
N PRO A 40 21.48 4.81 -6.12
CA PRO A 40 21.30 3.96 -7.29
C PRO A 40 20.18 2.95 -7.08
N PHE A 41 19.31 2.76 -8.07
CA PHE A 41 18.25 1.75 -8.01
C PHE A 41 18.72 0.35 -8.42
N ARG A 42 19.86 0.24 -9.12
CA ARG A 42 20.53 -1.02 -9.46
C ARG A 42 22.02 -0.81 -9.68
N TYR A 43 22.74 -1.92 -9.71
CA TYR A 43 24.19 -1.93 -9.96
C TYR A 43 24.51 -2.81 -11.15
N ILE A 44 25.52 -2.43 -11.91
CA ILE A 44 26.05 -3.19 -13.02
C ILE A 44 27.45 -3.61 -12.68
N ASP A 45 27.72 -4.89 -12.79
CA ASP A 45 29.07 -5.42 -12.65
C ASP A 45 29.86 -5.21 -13.97
N ARG A 46 30.86 -4.36 -13.91
CA ARG A 46 31.78 -4.09 -15.04
C ARG A 46 33.09 -4.83 -14.90
N THR A 47 33.27 -5.73 -13.95
CA THR A 47 34.48 -6.56 -13.85
C THR A 47 34.40 -7.74 -14.80
N ARG A 48 33.23 -8.25 -15.08
CA ARG A 48 33.04 -9.43 -15.92
C ARG A 48 33.03 -9.03 -17.39
N ILE A 49 34.08 -9.43 -18.10
CA ILE A 49 34.19 -9.31 -19.56
C ILE A 49 33.78 -10.65 -20.15
N TYR A 50 32.64 -10.67 -20.87
CA TYR A 50 32.16 -11.85 -21.55
C TYR A 50 32.87 -12.06 -22.87
N ARG A 51 33.01 -13.27 -23.29
CA ARG A 51 33.31 -13.60 -24.70
C ARG A 51 32.01 -13.60 -25.48
N ILE A 52 32.08 -13.26 -26.77
CA ILE A 52 30.88 -13.17 -27.63
C ILE A 52 30.15 -14.53 -27.69
N ASP A 53 30.88 -15.66 -27.72
CA ASP A 53 30.35 -17.01 -27.71
C ASP A 53 29.65 -17.42 -26.39
N GLN A 54 29.84 -16.68 -25.30
CA GLN A 54 29.23 -16.95 -24.00
C GLN A 54 27.90 -16.19 -23.80
N ILE A 55 27.52 -15.33 -24.75
CA ILE A 55 26.28 -14.53 -24.67
C ILE A 55 25.16 -15.35 -25.27
N ALA A 56 24.18 -15.73 -24.47
CA ALA A 56 23.07 -16.58 -24.92
C ALA A 56 21.86 -15.75 -25.40
N GLU A 57 21.08 -16.34 -26.32
CA GLU A 57 19.80 -15.80 -26.75
C GLU A 57 18.82 -15.84 -25.56
N GLY A 58 18.26 -14.68 -25.18
CA GLY A 58 17.41 -14.51 -23.99
C GLY A 58 18.05 -13.78 -22.84
N ASP A 59 19.37 -13.55 -22.86
CA ASP A 59 20.04 -12.69 -21.89
C ASP A 59 19.52 -11.24 -22.01
N SER A 60 18.78 -10.79 -21.01
CA SER A 60 18.25 -9.40 -20.93
C SER A 60 19.15 -8.47 -20.12
N ALA A 61 20.21 -8.98 -19.51
CA ALA A 61 21.14 -8.21 -18.69
C ALA A 61 22.04 -7.33 -19.56
N LEU A 62 22.50 -6.21 -19.00
CA LEU A 62 23.57 -5.41 -19.61
C LEU A 62 24.89 -6.18 -19.46
N ILE A 63 25.59 -6.37 -20.56
CA ILE A 63 26.83 -7.12 -20.64
C ILE A 63 27.98 -6.25 -21.07
N GLN A 64 29.19 -6.66 -20.72
CA GLN A 64 30.44 -6.06 -21.17
C GLN A 64 31.29 -7.11 -21.87
N PHE A 65 31.77 -6.81 -23.09
CA PHE A 65 32.66 -7.67 -23.83
C PHE A 65 33.76 -6.84 -24.54
N ARG A 66 34.85 -7.48 -24.85
CA ARG A 66 35.98 -6.88 -25.53
C ARG A 66 36.00 -7.38 -26.95
N GLY A 67 36.35 -6.49 -27.91
CA GLY A 67 36.53 -6.95 -29.27
C GLY A 67 37.15 -5.89 -30.18
N ARG A 68 37.66 -6.34 -31.32
CA ARG A 68 38.26 -5.51 -32.35
C ARG A 68 37.25 -5.16 -33.40
N ILE A 69 37.13 -3.89 -33.75
CA ILE A 69 36.25 -3.46 -34.85
C ILE A 69 36.87 -3.88 -36.18
N THR A 70 36.18 -4.73 -36.92
CA THR A 70 36.63 -5.28 -38.20
C THR A 70 36.07 -4.52 -39.40
N GLY A 71 34.95 -3.83 -39.24
CA GLY A 71 34.37 -3.04 -40.31
C GLY A 71 33.29 -2.09 -39.82
N VAL A 72 33.02 -1.08 -40.62
CA VAL A 72 31.92 -0.13 -40.37
C VAL A 72 31.06 0.02 -41.61
N SER A 73 29.77 0.25 -41.46
CA SER A 73 28.86 0.45 -42.58
C SER A 73 27.75 1.42 -42.27
N TYR A 74 27.09 1.94 -43.29
CA TYR A 74 25.90 2.78 -43.18
C TYR A 74 24.75 2.10 -43.90
N ALA A 75 23.60 2.09 -43.30
CA ALA A 75 22.38 1.58 -43.89
C ALA A 75 21.22 2.57 -43.71
N GLY A 76 20.27 2.57 -44.64
CA GLY A 76 19.09 3.43 -44.65
C GLY A 76 19.36 4.86 -45.14
N ALA A 77 18.29 5.60 -45.46
CA ALA A 77 18.32 6.98 -45.91
C ALA A 77 17.46 7.90 -45.04
N GLY A 78 17.81 9.18 -44.96
CA GLY A 78 17.06 10.19 -44.20
C GLY A 78 16.99 9.88 -42.69
N ARG A 79 15.80 9.95 -42.10
CA ARG A 79 15.58 9.70 -40.66
C ARG A 79 15.79 8.25 -40.24
N LYS A 80 15.90 7.30 -41.19
CA LYS A 80 16.15 5.87 -40.93
C LYS A 80 17.63 5.49 -41.12
N ARG A 81 18.53 6.46 -41.30
CA ARG A 81 19.97 6.21 -41.41
C ARG A 81 20.51 5.63 -40.11
N ARG A 82 21.22 4.50 -40.20
CA ARG A 82 21.90 3.85 -39.07
C ARG A 82 23.39 3.69 -39.41
N PHE A 83 24.19 3.78 -38.36
CA PHE A 83 25.62 3.45 -38.41
C PHE A 83 25.83 2.12 -37.73
N THR A 84 26.55 1.19 -38.36
CA THR A 84 26.84 -0.12 -37.81
C THR A 84 28.36 -0.37 -37.82
N ALA A 85 28.82 -1.03 -36.77
CA ALA A 85 30.18 -1.51 -36.64
C ALA A 85 30.19 -3.00 -36.31
N VAL A 86 31.04 -3.77 -36.98
CA VAL A 86 31.20 -5.20 -36.74
C VAL A 86 32.38 -5.40 -35.82
N VAL A 87 32.19 -6.15 -34.76
CA VAL A 87 33.19 -6.45 -33.73
C VAL A 87 33.44 -7.94 -33.66
N ASN A 88 34.71 -8.31 -33.55
CA ASN A 88 35.18 -9.69 -33.40
C ASN A 88 36.14 -9.79 -32.20
N ASP A 89 35.93 -10.78 -31.34
CA ASP A 89 36.81 -11.06 -30.19
C ASP A 89 37.62 -12.35 -30.33
N GLY A 90 37.52 -12.99 -31.50
CA GLY A 90 38.15 -14.29 -31.79
C GLY A 90 37.26 -15.49 -31.40
N SER A 91 36.20 -15.30 -30.66
CA SER A 91 35.21 -16.36 -30.30
C SER A 91 33.92 -16.24 -31.09
N GLY A 92 33.58 -15.01 -31.52
CA GLY A 92 32.36 -14.72 -32.24
C GLY A 92 32.37 -13.30 -32.84
N VAL A 93 31.23 -12.97 -33.47
CA VAL A 93 31.01 -11.67 -34.10
C VAL A 93 29.74 -11.04 -33.54
N ALA A 94 29.80 -9.71 -33.30
CA ALA A 94 28.66 -8.92 -32.86
C ALA A 94 28.49 -7.67 -33.73
N GLU A 95 27.25 -7.26 -34.00
CA GLU A 95 26.91 -6.02 -34.68
C GLU A 95 26.55 -4.93 -33.65
N LEU A 96 27.23 -3.77 -33.72
CA LEU A 96 26.94 -2.59 -32.94
C LEU A 96 26.13 -1.60 -33.78
N VAL A 97 25.00 -1.12 -33.30
CA VAL A 97 24.07 -0.31 -34.11
C VAL A 97 23.72 1.01 -33.42
N TRP A 98 23.87 2.13 -34.18
CA TRP A 98 23.48 3.46 -33.71
C TRP A 98 22.50 4.13 -34.70
N PHE A 99 21.38 4.61 -34.18
CA PHE A 99 20.38 5.39 -34.92
C PHE A 99 20.55 6.89 -34.69
N GLN A 100 21.20 7.28 -33.58
CA GLN A 100 21.39 8.67 -33.16
C GLN A 100 22.85 8.92 -32.83
N GLY A 101 23.30 10.20 -32.90
CA GLY A 101 24.66 10.56 -32.55
C GLY A 101 25.74 10.06 -33.55
N ILE A 102 25.35 9.67 -34.76
CA ILE A 102 26.22 9.02 -35.76
C ILE A 102 27.50 9.79 -35.99
N LYS A 103 27.46 11.13 -36.21
CA LYS A 103 28.66 11.95 -36.44
C LYS A 103 29.66 11.95 -35.28
N TRP A 104 29.16 11.74 -34.07
CA TRP A 104 29.99 11.71 -32.87
C TRP A 104 30.63 10.34 -32.67
N ILE A 105 29.90 9.26 -32.92
CA ILE A 105 30.39 7.90 -32.78
C ILE A 105 31.40 7.56 -33.91
N GLU A 106 31.15 8.03 -35.13
CA GLU A 106 32.02 7.87 -36.29
C GLU A 106 33.46 8.41 -36.01
N LYS A 107 33.57 9.56 -35.34
CA LYS A 107 34.87 10.14 -34.95
C LYS A 107 35.60 9.37 -33.85
N ARG A 108 34.94 8.45 -33.18
CA ARG A 108 35.48 7.67 -32.06
C ARG A 108 35.84 6.24 -32.39
N ILE A 109 35.30 5.73 -33.49
CA ILE A 109 35.52 4.36 -33.94
C ILE A 109 36.61 4.32 -34.99
N GLU A 110 37.67 3.54 -34.72
CA GLU A 110 38.75 3.25 -35.65
C GLU A 110 38.72 1.77 -35.97
N VAL A 111 38.66 1.42 -37.27
CA VAL A 111 38.73 0.03 -37.72
C VAL A 111 40.12 -0.53 -37.40
N GLY A 112 40.18 -1.77 -36.94
CA GLY A 112 41.39 -2.45 -36.47
C GLY A 112 41.74 -2.23 -35.01
N ARG A 113 41.09 -1.30 -34.29
CA ARG A 113 41.34 -1.02 -32.87
C ARG A 113 40.44 -1.86 -31.99
N GLU A 114 40.94 -2.20 -30.79
CA GLU A 114 40.14 -2.90 -29.77
C GLU A 114 39.39 -1.93 -28.83
N TYR A 115 38.15 -2.30 -28.53
CA TYR A 115 37.26 -1.56 -27.65
C TYR A 115 36.67 -2.45 -26.60
N LEU A 116 36.37 -1.87 -25.47
CA LEU A 116 35.47 -2.42 -24.48
C LEU A 116 34.06 -1.90 -24.79
N ILE A 117 33.14 -2.83 -25.04
CA ILE A 117 31.76 -2.58 -25.46
C ILE A 117 30.83 -2.95 -24.32
N PHE A 118 29.94 -2.03 -23.99
CA PHE A 118 28.94 -2.25 -22.94
C PHE A 118 27.52 -1.93 -23.46
N GLY A 119 26.57 -2.88 -23.33
CA GLY A 119 25.21 -2.68 -23.81
C GLY A 119 24.32 -3.87 -23.54
N ARG A 120 23.06 -3.75 -23.97
CA ARG A 120 22.09 -4.84 -23.89
C ARG A 120 22.18 -5.71 -25.15
N PRO A 121 22.43 -7.01 -25.00
CA PRO A 121 22.44 -7.92 -26.13
C PRO A 121 21.01 -8.10 -26.69
N SER A 122 20.92 -8.20 -27.99
CA SER A 122 19.72 -8.62 -28.71
C SER A 122 20.15 -9.55 -29.84
N PHE A 123 19.31 -10.53 -30.16
CA PHE A 123 19.60 -11.46 -31.27
C PHE A 123 18.63 -11.18 -32.41
N PHE A 124 19.17 -10.99 -33.60
CA PHE A 124 18.40 -10.83 -34.81
C PHE A 124 18.87 -11.84 -35.84
N LYS A 125 18.00 -12.78 -36.22
CA LYS A 125 18.31 -13.91 -37.12
C LYS A 125 19.51 -14.77 -36.64
N GLY A 126 19.65 -14.92 -35.32
CA GLY A 126 20.75 -15.71 -34.74
C GLY A 126 22.07 -14.93 -34.59
N GLU A 127 22.17 -13.69 -35.05
CA GLU A 127 23.35 -12.85 -34.89
C GLU A 127 23.22 -11.92 -33.69
N LEU A 128 24.28 -11.80 -32.86
CA LEU A 128 24.33 -10.91 -31.73
C LEU A 128 24.40 -9.46 -32.21
N SER A 129 23.45 -8.64 -31.75
CA SER A 129 23.39 -7.21 -32.01
C SER A 129 23.29 -6.42 -30.71
N VAL A 130 23.96 -5.28 -30.63
CA VAL A 130 23.87 -4.36 -29.49
C VAL A 130 23.50 -2.97 -29.98
N VAL A 131 22.36 -2.48 -29.57
CA VAL A 131 21.84 -1.17 -29.99
C VAL A 131 22.31 -0.09 -29.03
N HIS A 132 22.85 1.00 -29.61
CA HIS A 132 23.43 2.14 -28.86
C HIS A 132 24.37 1.72 -27.73
N PRO A 133 25.39 0.84 -28.00
CA PRO A 133 26.36 0.47 -26.97
C PRO A 133 27.22 1.65 -26.55
N GLU A 134 27.68 1.62 -25.31
CA GLU A 134 28.81 2.42 -24.86
C GLU A 134 30.10 1.74 -25.37
N ILE A 135 31.02 2.54 -25.92
CA ILE A 135 32.31 2.05 -26.35
C ILE A 135 33.44 2.88 -25.72
N GLU A 136 34.46 2.22 -25.21
CA GLU A 136 35.66 2.85 -24.65
C GLU A 136 36.90 2.15 -25.19
N THR A 137 37.97 2.91 -25.45
CA THR A 137 39.26 2.28 -25.78
C THR A 137 39.82 1.58 -24.56
N ILE A 138 40.51 0.47 -24.76
CA ILE A 138 41.07 -0.36 -23.69
C ILE A 138 41.94 0.46 -22.74
N GLU A 139 42.78 1.36 -23.28
CA GLU A 139 43.68 2.22 -22.49
C GLU A 139 42.86 3.12 -21.52
N LYS A 140 41.74 3.69 -21.96
CA LYS A 140 40.89 4.50 -21.12
C LYS A 140 40.11 3.67 -20.10
N ALA A 141 39.73 2.46 -20.46
CA ALA A 141 39.02 1.55 -19.55
C ALA A 141 39.93 1.08 -18.39
N PHE A 142 41.18 0.75 -18.69
CA PHE A 142 42.16 0.31 -17.68
C PHE A 142 42.78 1.45 -16.87
N SER A 143 42.84 2.69 -17.39
CA SER A 143 43.33 3.84 -16.63
C SER A 143 42.34 4.33 -15.57
N ARG A 144 41.07 3.99 -15.66
CA ARG A 144 40.10 4.12 -14.58
C ARG A 144 40.27 2.95 -13.63
N LYS A 145 41.10 3.11 -12.58
CA LYS A 145 41.09 2.24 -11.40
C LYS A 145 39.72 2.32 -10.73
N ALA A 146 38.74 1.57 -11.24
CA ALA A 146 37.55 1.23 -10.47
C ALA A 146 38.00 0.19 -9.44
N GLU A 147 38.06 0.56 -8.18
CA GLU A 147 38.45 -0.33 -7.06
C GLU A 147 37.47 -1.47 -6.89
N SER A 148 36.22 -1.34 -7.41
CA SER A 148 35.27 -2.42 -7.61
C SER A 148 34.54 -2.24 -8.94
N GLY A 149 34.22 -3.33 -9.62
CA GLY A 149 33.53 -3.30 -10.91
C GLY A 149 32.02 -2.94 -10.84
N LEU A 150 31.48 -2.74 -9.66
CA LEU A 150 30.09 -2.40 -9.47
C LEU A 150 29.85 -0.90 -9.67
N GLN A 151 29.09 -0.55 -10.70
CA GLN A 151 28.69 0.83 -10.97
C GLN A 151 27.20 1.03 -10.70
N GLY A 152 26.86 2.02 -9.85
CA GLY A 152 25.49 2.42 -9.58
C GLY A 152 24.80 3.07 -10.78
N ILE A 153 23.54 2.69 -11.04
CA ILE A 153 22.66 3.32 -12.02
C ILE A 153 21.56 4.05 -11.28
N TYR A 154 21.37 5.32 -11.64
CA TYR A 154 20.44 6.23 -11.01
C TYR A 154 19.18 6.38 -11.83
N SER A 155 18.04 6.54 -11.15
CA SER A 155 16.80 6.93 -11.80
C SER A 155 16.91 8.34 -12.40
N SER A 156 16.33 8.53 -13.58
CA SER A 156 16.36 9.79 -14.30
C SER A 156 15.13 9.90 -15.20
N THR A 157 14.71 11.12 -15.52
CA THR A 157 13.65 11.37 -16.51
C THR A 157 14.26 11.45 -17.92
N GLU A 158 13.43 11.26 -18.96
CA GLU A 158 13.90 11.42 -20.36
C GLU A 158 14.54 12.78 -20.61
N ARG A 159 13.95 13.83 -20.06
CA ARG A 159 14.44 15.19 -20.20
C ARG A 159 15.80 15.39 -19.53
N LEU A 160 15.98 14.85 -18.34
CA LEU A 160 17.23 14.94 -17.62
C LEU A 160 18.31 14.11 -18.31
N SER A 161 17.95 12.91 -18.78
CA SER A 161 18.85 12.01 -19.53
C SER A 161 19.35 12.61 -20.85
N SER A 162 18.52 13.41 -21.53
CA SER A 162 18.92 14.11 -22.76
C SER A 162 19.98 15.17 -22.53
N VAL A 163 20.00 15.80 -21.33
CA VAL A 163 20.94 16.88 -20.97
C VAL A 163 22.22 16.36 -20.29
N LEU A 164 22.06 15.36 -19.39
CA LEU A 164 23.17 14.82 -18.58
C LEU A 164 23.79 13.55 -19.17
N GLY A 165 23.07 12.85 -20.06
CA GLY A 165 23.46 11.53 -20.54
C GLY A 165 23.30 10.44 -19.47
N THR A 166 23.53 9.20 -19.85
CA THR A 166 23.34 8.01 -18.99
C THR A 166 24.25 7.95 -17.77
N LYS A 167 25.42 8.62 -17.83
CA LYS A 167 26.43 8.68 -16.75
C LYS A 167 26.40 10.01 -15.99
N GLY A 168 25.52 10.95 -16.36
CA GLY A 168 25.60 12.33 -15.85
C GLY A 168 25.46 12.41 -14.34
N ILE A 169 24.46 11.73 -13.75
CA ILE A 169 24.24 11.72 -12.30
C ILE A 169 25.43 11.06 -11.57
N TYR A 170 25.92 9.93 -12.06
CA TYR A 170 27.10 9.27 -11.49
C TYR A 170 28.32 10.21 -11.47
N THR A 171 28.55 10.94 -12.55
CA THR A 171 29.66 11.90 -12.62
C THR A 171 29.49 13.04 -11.61
N ILE A 172 28.27 13.55 -11.43
CA ILE A 172 27.99 14.57 -10.41
C ILE A 172 28.28 14.02 -9.02
N VAL A 173 27.88 12.79 -8.70
CA VAL A 173 28.15 12.15 -7.41
C VAL A 173 29.67 11.95 -7.20
N CYS A 174 30.42 11.57 -8.23
CA CYS A 174 31.88 11.49 -8.16
C CYS A 174 32.52 12.83 -7.80
N ASN A 175 32.03 13.93 -8.39
CA ASN A 175 32.54 15.28 -8.10
C ASN A 175 32.07 15.80 -6.73
N LEU A 176 30.92 15.37 -6.26
CA LEU A 176 30.33 15.74 -4.97
C LEU A 176 31.07 15.09 -3.80
N TRP A 177 31.46 13.81 -3.91
CA TRP A 177 31.99 13.03 -2.79
C TRP A 177 33.16 13.68 -2.07
N PRO A 178 34.24 14.17 -2.79
CA PRO A 178 35.36 14.84 -2.13
C PRO A 178 34.96 16.09 -1.34
N MET A 179 33.88 16.76 -1.72
CA MET A 179 33.42 17.97 -1.08
C MET A 179 32.65 17.68 0.25
N VAL A 180 31.93 16.54 0.31
CA VAL A 180 31.01 16.26 1.41
C VAL A 180 31.50 15.24 2.42
N ARG A 181 32.44 14.37 2.07
CA ARG A 181 32.88 13.21 2.87
C ARG A 181 33.30 13.56 4.31
N ASP A 182 33.94 14.72 4.50
CA ASP A 182 34.45 15.16 5.79
C ASP A 182 33.42 15.98 6.60
N HIS A 183 32.24 16.24 5.99
CA HIS A 183 31.12 16.94 6.60
C HIS A 183 29.95 16.01 7.00
N ILE A 184 30.07 14.70 6.70
CA ILE A 184 29.10 13.69 7.07
C ILE A 184 29.21 13.42 8.57
N ARG A 185 28.16 13.76 9.31
CA ARG A 185 28.07 13.49 10.75
C ARG A 185 27.35 12.18 11.01
N GLU A 186 27.87 11.38 11.94
CA GLU A 186 27.22 10.14 12.34
C GLU A 186 25.89 10.43 13.06
N THR A 187 24.87 9.69 12.72
CA THR A 187 23.51 9.83 13.26
C THR A 187 23.21 8.83 14.36
N LEU A 188 23.88 7.68 14.37
CA LEU A 188 23.63 6.60 15.31
C LEU A 188 24.73 6.52 16.38
N PRO A 189 24.36 6.33 17.67
CA PRO A 189 25.33 6.10 18.73
C PRO A 189 26.22 4.87 18.45
N ASP A 190 27.48 4.92 18.88
CA ASP A 190 28.45 3.84 18.68
C ASP A 190 27.97 2.49 19.25
N ARG A 191 27.34 2.53 20.44
CA ARG A 191 26.78 1.33 21.05
C ARG A 191 25.72 0.66 20.15
N MET A 192 24.90 1.47 19.48
CA MET A 192 23.88 0.96 18.55
C MET A 192 24.55 0.37 17.30
N ARG A 193 25.52 1.07 16.73
CA ARG A 193 26.24 0.58 15.55
C ARG A 193 26.93 -0.76 15.80
N THR A 194 27.61 -0.91 16.94
CA THR A 194 28.28 -2.15 17.33
C THR A 194 27.27 -3.27 17.55
N ARG A 195 26.17 -3.01 18.27
CA ARG A 195 25.14 -4.02 18.55
C ARG A 195 24.50 -4.62 17.31
N TYR A 196 24.19 -3.78 16.32
CA TYR A 196 23.50 -4.18 15.09
C TYR A 196 24.44 -4.42 13.90
N GLY A 197 25.76 -4.35 14.09
CA GLY A 197 26.75 -4.58 13.04
C GLY A 197 26.67 -3.58 11.90
N LEU A 198 26.42 -2.29 12.20
CA LEU A 198 26.18 -1.25 11.21
C LEU A 198 27.45 -0.52 10.81
N LEU A 199 27.64 -0.27 9.52
CA LEU A 199 28.69 0.63 9.03
C LEU A 199 28.50 2.06 9.57
N SER A 200 29.60 2.84 9.57
CA SER A 200 29.48 4.29 9.76
C SER A 200 28.62 4.90 8.65
N LEU A 201 27.96 6.04 8.92
CA LEU A 201 27.14 6.70 7.89
C LEU A 201 28.00 7.08 6.66
N ARG A 202 29.23 7.54 6.87
CA ARG A 202 30.17 7.89 5.82
C ARG A 202 30.51 6.67 4.95
N ASP A 203 30.85 5.53 5.56
CA ASP A 203 31.20 4.32 4.83
C ASP A 203 29.99 3.72 4.09
N ALA A 204 28.80 3.82 4.69
CA ALA A 204 27.56 3.40 4.05
C ALA A 204 27.24 4.27 2.81
N LEU A 205 27.33 5.60 2.94
CA LEU A 205 27.13 6.53 1.83
C LEU A 205 28.19 6.37 0.75
N TYR A 206 29.42 6.05 1.12
CA TYR A 206 30.45 5.72 0.13
C TYR A 206 30.09 4.45 -0.64
N ASN A 207 29.85 3.36 0.06
CA ASN A 207 29.63 2.06 -0.57
C ASN A 207 28.27 1.91 -1.27
N ILE A 208 27.28 2.77 -1.00
CA ILE A 208 26.06 2.80 -1.79
C ILE A 208 26.30 3.43 -3.17
N HIS A 209 27.20 4.41 -3.29
CA HIS A 209 27.52 5.07 -4.55
C HIS A 209 28.70 4.42 -5.28
N PHE A 210 29.70 3.97 -4.53
CA PHE A 210 30.97 3.42 -4.98
C PHE A 210 31.28 2.10 -4.27
N PRO A 211 30.53 1.03 -4.54
CA PRO A 211 30.70 -0.23 -3.82
C PRO A 211 32.09 -0.81 -3.99
N GLN A 212 32.79 -1.06 -2.92
CA GLN A 212 34.12 -1.71 -2.94
C GLN A 212 34.00 -3.23 -3.08
N SER A 213 32.88 -3.81 -2.61
CA SER A 213 32.52 -5.21 -2.78
C SER A 213 30.99 -5.40 -2.71
N PRO A 214 30.47 -6.53 -3.24
CA PRO A 214 29.05 -6.87 -3.07
C PRO A 214 28.61 -6.97 -1.61
N GLU A 215 29.53 -7.38 -0.72
CA GLU A 215 29.25 -7.49 0.71
C GLU A 215 29.10 -6.12 1.36
N LEU A 216 30.05 -5.22 1.12
CA LEU A 216 30.00 -3.84 1.63
C LEU A 216 28.78 -3.07 1.07
N LEU A 217 28.37 -3.36 -0.16
CA LEU A 217 27.14 -2.83 -0.72
C LEU A 217 25.90 -3.28 0.08
N ARG A 218 25.80 -4.58 0.41
CA ARG A 218 24.71 -5.10 1.23
C ARG A 218 24.69 -4.48 2.62
N GLN A 219 25.85 -4.35 3.25
CA GLN A 219 25.98 -3.70 4.56
C GLN A 219 25.60 -2.21 4.50
N ALA A 220 25.99 -1.51 3.44
CA ALA A 220 25.61 -0.11 3.21
C ALA A 220 24.10 0.03 3.03
N GLN A 221 23.47 -0.81 2.21
CA GLN A 221 22.01 -0.85 2.06
C GLN A 221 21.32 -1.13 3.38
N TYR A 222 21.78 -2.11 4.14
CA TYR A 222 21.23 -2.45 5.46
C TYR A 222 21.33 -1.25 6.43
N ARG A 223 22.49 -0.59 6.50
CA ARG A 223 22.70 0.59 7.35
C ARG A 223 21.75 1.74 7.00
N LEU A 224 21.61 2.07 5.72
CA LEU A 224 20.75 3.17 5.29
C LEU A 224 19.26 2.87 5.49
N LYS A 225 18.82 1.63 5.20
CA LYS A 225 17.47 1.16 5.49
C LYS A 225 17.15 1.17 6.98
N PHE A 226 18.09 0.72 7.80
CA PHE A 226 17.96 0.75 9.26
C PHE A 226 17.76 2.17 9.76
N GLU A 227 18.53 3.14 9.26
CA GLU A 227 18.42 4.54 9.66
C GLU A 227 17.06 5.14 9.32
N GLU A 228 16.59 4.96 8.08
CA GLU A 228 15.27 5.46 7.66
C GLU A 228 14.14 4.88 8.51
N LEU A 229 14.14 3.56 8.70
CA LEU A 229 13.11 2.89 9.47
C LEU A 229 13.18 3.23 10.97
N LEU A 230 14.39 3.39 11.53
CA LEU A 230 14.56 3.84 12.91
C LEU A 230 14.01 5.25 13.11
N GLY A 231 14.28 6.17 12.18
CA GLY A 231 13.78 7.55 12.25
C GLY A 231 12.25 7.59 12.31
N ILE A 232 11.59 6.78 11.46
CA ILE A 232 10.14 6.60 11.49
C ILE A 232 9.67 6.06 12.85
N GLN A 233 10.30 4.98 13.34
CA GLN A 233 9.92 4.35 14.61
C GLN A 233 10.10 5.29 15.80
N LEU A 234 11.18 6.08 15.84
CA LEU A 234 11.39 7.11 16.84
C LEU A 234 10.27 8.16 16.83
N GLY A 235 9.87 8.63 15.63
CA GLY A 235 8.76 9.57 15.47
C GLY A 235 7.43 9.02 15.97
N ILE A 236 7.10 7.79 15.56
CA ILE A 236 5.86 7.10 15.94
C ILE A 236 5.78 6.85 17.45
N GLN A 237 6.83 6.24 18.02
CA GLN A 237 6.83 5.87 19.43
C GLN A 237 6.90 7.08 20.36
N SER A 238 7.60 8.15 19.96
CA SER A 238 7.61 9.41 20.72
C SER A 238 6.20 10.03 20.79
N ARG A 239 5.43 10.03 19.69
CA ARG A 239 4.04 10.50 19.69
C ARG A 239 3.15 9.62 20.57
N ARG A 240 3.32 8.29 20.49
CA ARG A 240 2.59 7.35 21.37
C ARG A 240 2.87 7.64 22.84
N THR A 241 4.13 7.80 23.23
CA THR A 241 4.51 8.10 24.61
C THR A 241 3.96 9.46 25.07
N ALA A 242 4.03 10.49 24.22
CA ALA A 242 3.47 11.81 24.52
C ALA A 242 1.94 11.77 24.70
N ARG A 243 1.22 10.98 23.89
CA ARG A 243 -0.23 10.77 24.06
C ARG A 243 -0.55 10.07 25.39
N LEU A 244 0.16 8.98 25.68
CA LEU A 244 -0.05 8.22 26.93
C LEU A 244 0.25 9.06 28.17
N SER A 245 1.18 10.02 28.09
CA SER A 245 1.48 10.91 29.22
C SER A 245 0.49 12.08 29.39
N LYS A 246 -0.21 12.49 28.31
CA LYS A 246 -1.13 13.63 28.33
C LYS A 246 -2.59 13.25 28.58
N ASN A 247 -3.02 12.06 28.12
CA ASN A 247 -4.43 11.67 28.12
C ASN A 247 -4.67 10.53 29.09
N ASN A 248 -5.30 10.83 30.23
CA ASN A 248 -5.90 9.81 31.07
C ASN A 248 -7.12 9.22 30.34
N GLY A 249 -7.15 7.88 30.18
CA GLY A 249 -8.28 7.18 29.60
C GLY A 249 -9.38 6.95 30.63
N PHE A 250 -10.60 6.78 30.17
CA PHE A 250 -11.68 6.27 31.02
C PHE A 250 -11.34 4.86 31.53
N LEU A 251 -11.77 4.54 32.73
CA LEU A 251 -11.59 3.20 33.31
C LEU A 251 -12.88 2.39 33.19
N PHE A 252 -12.81 1.21 32.58
CA PHE A 252 -13.90 0.25 32.51
C PHE A 252 -13.62 -0.99 33.37
N PRO A 253 -13.59 -0.87 34.71
CA PRO A 253 -13.23 -1.97 35.59
C PRO A 253 -14.26 -3.10 35.62
N LYS A 254 -15.55 -2.79 35.36
CA LYS A 254 -16.64 -3.73 35.52
C LYS A 254 -16.89 -4.50 34.21
N VAL A 255 -17.14 -5.81 34.34
CA VAL A 255 -17.82 -6.63 33.34
C VAL A 255 -19.19 -6.92 33.94
N GLY A 256 -20.20 -6.14 33.55
CA GLY A 256 -21.48 -6.12 34.21
C GLY A 256 -22.49 -7.10 33.62
N GLY A 257 -23.74 -6.87 33.97
CA GLY A 257 -24.85 -7.76 33.62
C GLY A 257 -25.17 -7.73 32.11
N VAL A 258 -25.09 -6.58 31.47
CA VAL A 258 -25.41 -6.43 30.04
C VAL A 258 -24.42 -7.23 29.18
N PHE A 259 -23.13 -7.06 29.39
CA PHE A 259 -22.11 -7.84 28.69
C PHE A 259 -22.24 -9.34 28.93
N ASN A 260 -22.41 -9.76 30.18
CA ASN A 260 -22.53 -11.17 30.54
C ASN A 260 -23.82 -11.81 29.96
N THR A 261 -24.95 -11.11 30.00
CA THR A 261 -26.21 -11.60 29.39
C THR A 261 -26.03 -11.77 27.89
N PHE A 262 -25.43 -10.76 27.20
CA PHE A 262 -25.18 -10.87 25.77
C PHE A 262 -24.27 -12.05 25.46
N PHE A 263 -23.15 -12.16 26.16
CA PHE A 263 -22.15 -13.23 25.96
C PHE A 263 -22.73 -14.63 26.17
N ASN A 264 -23.56 -14.82 27.20
CA ASN A 264 -24.06 -16.13 27.55
C ASN A 264 -25.33 -16.55 26.78
N THR A 265 -26.14 -15.58 26.31
CA THR A 265 -27.50 -15.90 25.81
C THR A 265 -27.76 -15.40 24.39
N ARG A 266 -27.02 -14.43 23.87
CA ARG A 266 -27.33 -13.74 22.61
C ARG A 266 -26.26 -13.89 21.51
N LEU A 267 -25.13 -14.54 21.80
CA LEU A 267 -24.13 -14.80 20.76
C LEU A 267 -24.71 -15.71 19.68
N PRO A 268 -24.65 -15.33 18.40
CA PRO A 268 -25.18 -16.13 17.30
C PRO A 268 -24.35 -17.41 17.06
N PHE A 269 -23.11 -17.44 17.54
CA PHE A 269 -22.17 -18.58 17.48
C PHE A 269 -21.07 -18.40 18.55
N PRO A 270 -20.40 -19.48 18.94
CA PRO A 270 -19.27 -19.38 19.86
C PRO A 270 -18.14 -18.53 19.28
N LEU A 271 -17.55 -17.66 20.09
CA LEU A 271 -16.40 -16.84 19.67
C LEU A 271 -15.21 -17.71 19.30
N THR A 272 -14.53 -17.35 18.21
CA THR A 272 -13.24 -17.95 17.85
C THR A 272 -12.14 -17.60 18.85
N GLY A 273 -11.02 -18.33 18.82
CA GLY A 273 -9.85 -18.04 19.64
C GLY A 273 -9.33 -16.62 19.41
N ALA A 274 -9.27 -16.19 18.14
CA ALA A 274 -8.86 -14.85 17.77
C ALA A 274 -9.79 -13.75 18.30
N GLN A 275 -11.10 -13.94 18.20
CA GLN A 275 -12.09 -12.99 18.74
C GLN A 275 -11.97 -12.85 20.27
N LYS A 276 -11.83 -13.96 20.99
CA LYS A 276 -11.61 -13.97 22.46
C LYS A 276 -10.32 -13.23 22.84
N ARG A 277 -9.24 -13.47 22.10
CA ARG A 277 -7.95 -12.77 22.29
C ARG A 277 -8.13 -11.26 22.14
N VAL A 278 -8.77 -10.81 21.06
CA VAL A 278 -8.98 -9.38 20.79
C VAL A 278 -9.85 -8.72 21.84
N VAL A 279 -10.97 -9.34 22.27
CA VAL A 279 -11.80 -8.81 23.34
C VAL A 279 -11.00 -8.67 24.64
N LYS A 280 -10.10 -9.62 24.94
CA LYS A 280 -9.20 -9.54 26.09
C LYS A 280 -8.19 -8.40 25.96
N GLU A 281 -7.62 -8.18 24.79
CA GLU A 281 -6.70 -7.06 24.51
C GLU A 281 -7.41 -5.71 24.72
N ILE A 282 -8.61 -5.52 24.16
CA ILE A 282 -9.44 -4.32 24.34
C ILE A 282 -9.74 -4.08 25.81
N ARG A 283 -10.11 -5.15 26.54
CA ARG A 283 -10.35 -5.04 27.98
C ARG A 283 -9.09 -4.61 28.74
N GLN A 284 -7.92 -5.16 28.43
CA GLN A 284 -6.67 -4.76 29.05
C GLN A 284 -6.37 -3.28 28.83
N ASP A 285 -6.62 -2.76 27.64
CA ASP A 285 -6.46 -1.34 27.35
C ASP A 285 -7.43 -0.48 28.16
N THR A 286 -8.71 -0.85 28.21
CA THR A 286 -9.75 -0.04 28.90
C THR A 286 -9.65 -0.04 30.43
N ILE A 287 -8.84 -0.91 31.02
CA ILE A 287 -8.51 -0.88 32.46
C ILE A 287 -7.11 -0.31 32.76
N SER A 288 -6.36 0.07 31.74
CA SER A 288 -4.97 0.54 31.91
C SER A 288 -4.85 1.96 32.47
N GLY A 289 -5.92 2.74 32.43
CA GLY A 289 -5.92 4.17 32.76
C GLY A 289 -5.45 5.09 31.64
N TYR A 290 -5.12 4.53 30.47
CA TYR A 290 -4.75 5.28 29.27
C TYR A 290 -5.84 5.19 28.20
N GLN A 291 -5.94 6.22 27.36
CA GLN A 291 -6.84 6.20 26.22
C GLN A 291 -6.45 5.08 25.25
N MET A 292 -7.36 4.11 25.03
CA MET A 292 -7.18 3.10 23.99
C MET A 292 -7.33 3.73 22.61
N ASN A 293 -6.41 3.43 21.70
CA ASN A 293 -6.52 3.76 20.29
C ASN A 293 -6.06 2.53 19.49
N ARG A 294 -7.00 1.70 19.05
CA ARG A 294 -6.72 0.35 18.54
C ARG A 294 -7.30 0.13 17.15
N LEU A 295 -6.48 -0.46 16.26
CA LEU A 295 -6.88 -0.91 14.93
C LEU A 295 -7.24 -2.41 15.00
N LEU A 296 -8.48 -2.73 14.70
CA LEU A 296 -8.98 -4.09 14.55
C LEU A 296 -8.99 -4.49 13.08
N GLN A 297 -8.11 -5.38 12.71
CA GLN A 297 -8.02 -5.95 11.38
C GLN A 297 -8.62 -7.35 11.34
N GLY A 298 -9.20 -7.70 10.21
CA GLY A 298 -9.68 -9.06 9.97
C GLY A 298 -10.36 -9.13 8.64
N ASP A 299 -10.42 -10.31 8.09
CA ASP A 299 -11.04 -10.55 6.80
C ASP A 299 -12.54 -10.19 6.79
N VAL A 300 -13.13 -10.07 5.60
CA VAL A 300 -14.58 -9.86 5.47
C VAL A 300 -15.31 -11.04 6.13
N GLY A 301 -16.21 -10.71 7.07
CA GLY A 301 -16.97 -11.72 7.82
C GLY A 301 -16.20 -12.44 8.93
N SER A 302 -15.04 -11.96 9.37
CA SER A 302 -14.32 -12.48 10.55
C SER A 302 -15.00 -12.16 11.89
N GLY A 303 -16.08 -11.37 11.89
CA GLY A 303 -16.85 -11.01 13.08
C GLY A 303 -16.35 -9.76 13.82
N LYS A 304 -15.66 -8.84 13.14
CA LYS A 304 -15.23 -7.54 13.70
C LYS A 304 -16.37 -6.78 14.36
N THR A 305 -17.54 -6.73 13.70
CA THR A 305 -18.75 -6.05 14.20
C THR A 305 -19.21 -6.61 15.53
N LEU A 306 -19.09 -7.93 15.74
CA LEU A 306 -19.44 -8.58 17.01
C LEU A 306 -18.49 -8.17 18.15
N VAL A 307 -17.19 -8.12 17.87
CA VAL A 307 -16.19 -7.64 18.83
C VAL A 307 -16.41 -6.17 19.17
N ALA A 308 -16.75 -5.35 18.18
CA ALA A 308 -17.09 -3.94 18.39
C ALA A 308 -18.33 -3.80 19.30
N LEU A 309 -19.42 -4.52 19.00
CA LEU A 309 -20.63 -4.51 19.83
C LEU A 309 -20.31 -4.91 21.28
N MET A 310 -19.58 -5.99 21.50
CA MET A 310 -19.19 -6.43 22.84
C MET A 310 -18.38 -5.37 23.59
N SER A 311 -17.50 -4.65 22.89
CA SER A 311 -16.71 -3.55 23.47
C SER A 311 -17.59 -2.34 23.83
N MET A 312 -18.61 -2.04 23.00
CA MET A 312 -19.59 -0.98 23.29
C MET A 312 -20.46 -1.35 24.49
N LEU A 313 -20.88 -2.62 24.63
CA LEU A 313 -21.62 -3.09 25.81
C LEU A 313 -20.79 -3.04 27.09
N LEU A 314 -19.48 -3.29 26.97
CA LEU A 314 -18.55 -3.11 28.09
C LEU A 314 -18.53 -1.66 28.57
N ALA A 315 -18.54 -0.68 27.66
CA ALA A 315 -18.66 0.73 28.01
C ALA A 315 -19.98 1.03 28.73
N GLY A 316 -21.09 0.50 28.23
CA GLY A 316 -22.43 0.62 28.86
C GLY A 316 -22.47 0.08 30.29
N ASP A 317 -21.87 -1.08 30.56
CA ASP A 317 -21.76 -1.65 31.91
C ASP A 317 -20.98 -0.76 32.89
N ASN A 318 -20.16 0.19 32.38
CA ASN A 318 -19.41 1.16 33.16
C ASN A 318 -20.04 2.57 33.16
N GLY A 319 -21.28 2.71 32.66
CA GLY A 319 -22.03 3.97 32.67
C GLY A 319 -21.66 4.96 31.57
N PHE A 320 -21.03 4.48 30.49
CA PHE A 320 -20.67 5.30 29.35
C PHE A 320 -21.53 5.00 28.13
N GLN A 321 -21.79 6.04 27.36
CA GLN A 321 -22.36 5.91 26.02
C GLN A 321 -21.29 5.47 25.03
N ALA A 322 -21.71 4.79 23.94
CA ALA A 322 -20.83 4.44 22.86
C ALA A 322 -21.42 4.83 21.50
N CYS A 323 -20.57 5.13 20.52
CA CYS A 323 -21.01 5.39 19.15
C CYS A 323 -20.24 4.57 18.12
N MET A 324 -20.92 4.30 16.99
CA MET A 324 -20.34 3.62 15.84
C MET A 324 -20.52 4.46 14.58
N MET A 325 -19.40 4.85 13.97
CA MET A 325 -19.37 5.61 12.73
C MET A 325 -19.14 4.70 11.54
N ALA A 326 -20.06 4.74 10.56
CA ALA A 326 -19.99 3.99 9.31
C ALA A 326 -19.80 4.96 8.13
N PRO A 327 -19.08 4.56 7.06
CA PRO A 327 -18.77 5.44 5.94
C PRO A 327 -19.96 5.78 5.04
N THR A 328 -20.99 4.94 5.05
CA THR A 328 -22.19 5.13 4.23
C THR A 328 -23.46 4.90 5.04
N GLU A 329 -24.55 5.51 4.57
CA GLU A 329 -25.86 5.34 5.20
C GLU A 329 -26.34 3.89 5.19
N ILE A 330 -26.11 3.17 4.09
CA ILE A 330 -26.49 1.75 3.95
C ILE A 330 -25.80 0.91 5.04
N LEU A 331 -24.51 1.14 5.27
CA LEU A 331 -23.79 0.44 6.34
C LEU A 331 -24.28 0.83 7.73
N ALA A 332 -24.54 2.11 7.97
CA ALA A 332 -25.09 2.57 9.24
C ALA A 332 -26.44 1.90 9.54
N ARG A 333 -27.35 1.85 8.58
CA ARG A 333 -28.63 1.16 8.69
C ARG A 333 -28.48 -0.35 8.90
N GLN A 334 -27.51 -0.96 8.24
CA GLN A 334 -27.22 -2.39 8.41
C GLN A 334 -26.71 -2.71 9.81
N HIS A 335 -25.75 -1.91 10.32
CA HIS A 335 -25.27 -2.06 11.69
C HIS A 335 -26.38 -1.84 12.70
N TYR A 336 -27.20 -0.83 12.50
CA TYR A 336 -28.34 -0.54 13.34
C TYR A 336 -29.34 -1.72 13.41
N ALA A 337 -29.77 -2.23 12.26
CA ALA A 337 -30.68 -3.39 12.21
C ALA A 337 -30.05 -4.65 12.84
N THR A 338 -28.75 -4.84 12.67
CA THR A 338 -28.02 -5.97 13.26
C THR A 338 -27.96 -5.84 14.78
N PHE A 339 -27.64 -4.65 15.30
CA PHE A 339 -27.57 -4.42 16.74
C PHE A 339 -28.97 -4.51 17.40
N GLN A 340 -29.99 -3.93 16.77
CA GLN A 340 -31.37 -4.09 17.27
C GLN A 340 -31.77 -5.56 17.43
N ARG A 341 -31.51 -6.39 16.42
CA ARG A 341 -31.82 -7.82 16.46
C ARG A 341 -31.00 -8.57 17.51
N MET A 342 -29.72 -8.25 17.67
CA MET A 342 -28.85 -8.92 18.64
C MET A 342 -29.18 -8.53 20.09
N LEU A 343 -29.66 -7.31 20.30
CA LEU A 343 -29.96 -6.73 21.61
C LEU A 343 -31.46 -6.80 21.98
N GLU A 344 -32.29 -7.45 21.15
CA GLU A 344 -33.72 -7.59 21.38
C GLU A 344 -34.00 -8.19 22.76
N GLY A 345 -34.82 -7.49 23.54
CA GLY A 345 -35.16 -7.90 24.92
C GLY A 345 -34.07 -7.66 25.96
N MET A 346 -33.00 -6.92 25.62
CA MET A 346 -32.02 -6.41 26.56
C MET A 346 -32.32 -4.93 26.89
N ASP A 347 -31.95 -4.48 28.07
CA ASP A 347 -32.07 -3.07 28.48
C ASP A 347 -30.93 -2.24 27.92
N VAL A 348 -30.91 -2.12 26.58
CA VAL A 348 -29.93 -1.33 25.82
C VAL A 348 -30.66 -0.60 24.70
N ARG A 349 -30.62 0.72 24.71
CA ARG A 349 -31.25 1.57 23.71
C ARG A 349 -30.31 1.97 22.60
N VAL A 350 -30.67 1.58 21.38
CA VAL A 350 -29.88 1.86 20.17
C VAL A 350 -30.62 2.87 19.30
N ALA A 351 -29.91 3.91 18.83
CA ALA A 351 -30.44 4.88 17.88
C ALA A 351 -29.57 5.00 16.63
N ILE A 352 -30.13 5.58 15.57
CA ILE A 352 -29.44 5.86 14.32
C ILE A 352 -29.52 7.34 13.97
N LEU A 353 -28.39 7.91 13.48
CA LEU A 353 -28.32 9.29 13.02
C LEU A 353 -27.54 9.36 11.69
N THR A 354 -28.24 9.66 10.60
CA THR A 354 -27.67 9.81 9.26
C THR A 354 -28.11 11.12 8.62
N GLY A 355 -27.52 11.46 7.46
CA GLY A 355 -27.94 12.64 6.69
C GLY A 355 -29.41 12.61 6.29
N ALA A 356 -29.96 11.43 5.99
CA ALA A 356 -31.35 11.22 5.56
C ALA A 356 -32.32 10.94 6.71
N SER A 357 -31.89 10.99 7.98
CA SER A 357 -32.78 10.82 9.13
C SER A 357 -33.87 11.90 9.14
N LYS A 358 -35.15 11.49 9.32
CA LYS A 358 -36.29 12.41 9.37
C LYS A 358 -36.16 13.38 10.56
N ALA A 359 -36.69 14.57 10.43
CA ALA A 359 -36.54 15.62 11.43
C ALA A 359 -37.01 15.22 12.84
N ARG A 360 -38.01 14.36 12.94
CA ARG A 360 -38.51 13.83 14.21
C ARG A 360 -37.50 12.83 14.82
N GLU A 361 -37.09 11.83 14.05
CA GLU A 361 -36.13 10.80 14.47
C GLU A 361 -34.80 11.44 14.89
N ARG A 362 -34.32 12.43 14.11
CA ARG A 362 -33.12 13.21 14.42
C ARG A 362 -33.26 13.93 15.78
N ARG A 363 -34.41 14.58 16.04
CA ARG A 363 -34.65 15.30 17.30
C ARG A 363 -34.68 14.36 18.49
N GLU A 364 -35.37 13.21 18.35
CA GLU A 364 -35.44 12.18 19.37
C GLU A 364 -34.09 11.59 19.69
N ALA A 365 -33.27 11.27 18.66
CA ALA A 365 -31.90 10.77 18.82
C ALA A 365 -30.98 11.78 19.52
N LEU A 366 -31.03 13.07 19.11
CA LEU A 366 -30.21 14.12 19.73
C LEU A 366 -30.58 14.36 21.18
N ALA A 367 -31.91 14.38 21.52
CA ALA A 367 -32.37 14.53 22.87
C ALA A 367 -31.94 13.36 23.75
N GLY A 368 -32.16 12.13 23.28
CA GLY A 368 -31.87 10.93 24.05
C GLY A 368 -30.37 10.66 24.25
N ILE A 369 -29.49 11.23 23.40
CA ILE A 369 -28.04 11.20 23.61
C ILE A 369 -27.63 12.23 24.65
N ALA A 370 -28.21 13.42 24.60
CA ALA A 370 -27.87 14.50 25.50
C ALA A 370 -28.36 14.23 26.94
N ASP A 371 -29.51 13.55 27.11
CA ASP A 371 -30.04 13.17 28.43
C ASP A 371 -29.51 11.81 28.94
N GLY A 372 -28.73 11.09 28.13
CA GLY A 372 -28.19 9.76 28.49
C GLY A 372 -29.20 8.61 28.37
N SER A 373 -30.39 8.84 27.81
CA SER A 373 -31.38 7.78 27.63
C SER A 373 -31.09 6.83 26.45
N ILE A 374 -30.18 7.18 25.54
CA ILE A 374 -29.67 6.32 24.48
C ILE A 374 -28.25 5.88 24.84
N ASP A 375 -28.02 4.57 24.83
CA ASP A 375 -26.74 3.95 25.18
C ASP A 375 -25.80 3.86 23.98
N LEU A 376 -26.33 3.48 22.80
CA LEU A 376 -25.56 3.24 21.57
C LEU A 376 -26.10 4.09 20.42
N LEU A 377 -25.24 4.92 19.82
CA LEU A 377 -25.56 5.69 18.62
C LEU A 377 -24.81 5.19 17.42
N ILE A 378 -25.49 4.86 16.34
CA ILE A 378 -24.91 4.47 15.07
C ILE A 378 -25.17 5.58 14.06
N GLY A 379 -24.18 5.91 13.23
CA GLY A 379 -24.41 6.93 12.21
C GLY A 379 -23.28 7.05 11.21
N THR A 380 -23.40 8.10 10.39
CA THR A 380 -22.38 8.48 9.41
C THR A 380 -21.58 9.69 9.93
N HIS A 381 -20.97 10.46 9.03
CA HIS A 381 -20.35 11.74 9.37
C HIS A 381 -21.26 12.72 10.16
N ALA A 382 -22.58 12.50 10.16
CA ALA A 382 -23.49 13.27 10.99
C ALA A 382 -23.16 13.22 12.49
N LEU A 383 -22.47 12.18 12.98
CA LEU A 383 -22.02 12.05 14.37
C LEU A 383 -20.96 13.10 14.76
N ILE A 384 -20.26 13.68 13.79
CA ILE A 384 -19.19 14.66 14.01
C ILE A 384 -19.75 16.08 14.16
N GLU A 385 -21.01 16.32 13.73
CA GLU A 385 -21.61 17.64 13.80
C GLU A 385 -21.63 18.19 15.24
N ASP A 386 -21.40 19.47 15.42
CA ASP A 386 -21.27 20.12 16.75
C ASP A 386 -22.54 20.03 17.59
N ARG A 387 -23.71 19.91 16.92
CA ARG A 387 -25.00 19.72 17.58
C ARG A 387 -25.20 18.32 18.20
N VAL A 388 -24.34 17.36 17.90
CA VAL A 388 -24.35 16.03 18.52
C VAL A 388 -23.54 16.10 19.80
N GLN A 389 -24.21 16.22 20.93
CA GLN A 389 -23.61 16.30 22.27
C GLN A 389 -24.00 15.04 23.05
N PHE A 390 -23.00 14.30 23.50
CA PHE A 390 -23.20 13.12 24.34
C PHE A 390 -23.19 13.54 25.80
N SER A 391 -24.00 12.88 26.61
CA SER A 391 -23.97 13.02 28.06
C SER A 391 -22.67 12.48 28.66
N ASN A 392 -22.22 11.31 28.19
CA ASN A 392 -20.99 10.66 28.69
C ASN A 392 -20.41 9.66 27.67
N LEU A 393 -19.81 10.16 26.58
CA LEU A 393 -19.22 9.31 25.54
C LEU A 393 -17.91 8.70 26.04
N GLY A 394 -17.85 7.36 26.19
CA GLY A 394 -16.65 6.64 26.62
C GLY A 394 -16.00 5.76 25.55
N PHE A 395 -16.74 5.36 24.52
CA PHE A 395 -16.24 4.43 23.50
C PHE A 395 -16.72 4.79 22.08
N VAL A 396 -15.78 4.81 21.14
CA VAL A 396 -16.05 5.12 19.73
C VAL A 396 -15.55 3.99 18.84
N VAL A 397 -16.40 3.53 17.94
CA VAL A 397 -16.05 2.60 16.87
C VAL A 397 -16.07 3.33 15.53
N ILE A 398 -15.03 3.17 14.72
CA ILE A 398 -14.93 3.71 13.35
C ILE A 398 -14.78 2.55 12.37
N ASP A 399 -15.77 2.33 11.52
CA ASP A 399 -15.74 1.28 10.52
C ASP A 399 -15.16 1.79 9.20
N GLU A 400 -14.35 0.96 8.51
CA GLU A 400 -13.70 1.26 7.22
C GLU A 400 -12.93 2.61 7.22
N GLN A 401 -11.95 2.70 8.11
CA GLN A 401 -11.14 3.91 8.38
C GLN A 401 -10.64 4.64 7.13
N HIS A 402 -10.27 3.91 6.08
CA HIS A 402 -9.68 4.49 4.86
C HIS A 402 -10.59 5.48 4.12
N ARG A 403 -11.86 5.59 4.51
CA ARG A 403 -12.85 6.52 3.96
C ARG A 403 -13.04 7.80 4.78
N PHE A 404 -12.34 7.94 5.90
CA PHE A 404 -12.43 9.11 6.78
C PHE A 404 -11.09 9.86 6.87
N GLY A 405 -11.14 11.19 6.72
CA GLY A 405 -9.97 12.06 6.91
C GLY A 405 -9.48 12.12 8.37
N VAL A 406 -8.21 12.50 8.55
CA VAL A 406 -7.59 12.64 9.88
C VAL A 406 -8.33 13.68 10.73
N GLU A 407 -8.72 14.82 10.13
CA GLU A 407 -9.47 15.88 10.81
C GLU A 407 -10.85 15.44 11.32
N GLN A 408 -11.55 14.60 10.53
CA GLN A 408 -12.87 14.09 10.93
C GLN A 408 -12.78 13.21 12.17
N ARG A 409 -11.70 12.45 12.30
CA ARG A 409 -11.45 11.61 13.49
C ARG A 409 -11.11 12.47 14.71
N ALA A 410 -10.31 13.52 14.52
CA ALA A 410 -9.91 14.43 15.60
C ALA A 410 -11.13 15.09 16.28
N ARG A 411 -12.18 15.43 15.53
CA ARG A 411 -13.42 16.00 16.08
C ARG A 411 -14.20 15.06 17.00
N LEU A 412 -14.05 13.73 16.86
CA LEU A 412 -14.66 12.79 17.82
C LEU A 412 -13.93 12.78 19.15
N TRP A 413 -12.65 13.14 19.18
CA TRP A 413 -11.86 13.21 20.42
C TRP A 413 -12.27 14.38 21.31
N THR A 414 -12.80 15.45 20.71
CA THR A 414 -13.21 16.69 21.43
C THR A 414 -14.67 16.66 21.85
N LYS A 415 -15.42 15.56 21.64
CA LYS A 415 -16.83 15.42 22.04
C LYS A 415 -17.04 15.24 23.53
N ASN A 416 -15.98 15.03 24.29
CA ASN A 416 -16.02 14.94 25.75
C ASN A 416 -14.78 15.64 26.32
N GLU A 417 -14.81 16.09 27.56
CA GLU A 417 -13.65 16.69 28.26
C GLU A 417 -12.47 15.71 28.32
N GLN A 418 -12.76 14.44 28.58
CA GLN A 418 -11.81 13.34 28.52
C GLN A 418 -12.02 12.55 27.22
N PRO A 419 -10.96 12.30 26.42
CA PRO A 419 -11.12 11.63 25.13
C PRO A 419 -11.59 10.17 25.31
N PRO A 420 -12.60 9.72 24.51
CA PRO A 420 -13.10 8.35 24.56
C PRO A 420 -12.08 7.34 24.06
N HIS A 421 -12.24 6.07 24.42
CA HIS A 421 -11.53 4.96 23.79
C HIS A 421 -11.96 4.81 22.34
N ILE A 422 -11.02 4.51 21.45
CA ILE A 422 -11.26 4.41 20.01
C ILE A 422 -10.88 3.03 19.50
N LEU A 423 -11.83 2.40 18.81
CA LEU A 423 -11.65 1.17 18.07
C LEU A 423 -11.87 1.45 16.58
N VAL A 424 -10.82 1.37 15.81
CA VAL A 424 -10.89 1.52 14.35
C VAL A 424 -10.95 0.14 13.73
N MET A 425 -11.86 -0.08 12.78
CA MET A 425 -11.99 -1.36 12.07
C MET A 425 -11.66 -1.21 10.59
N THR A 426 -11.07 -2.24 10.01
CA THR A 426 -10.89 -2.35 8.57
C THR A 426 -11.10 -3.78 8.08
N ALA A 427 -11.78 -3.92 6.94
CA ALA A 427 -11.94 -5.20 6.24
C ALA A 427 -10.85 -5.42 5.20
N THR A 428 -10.01 -4.41 4.90
CA THR A 428 -8.80 -4.61 4.10
C THR A 428 -7.71 -5.17 4.99
N PRO A 429 -7.27 -6.41 4.80
CA PRO A 429 -6.08 -6.90 5.46
C PRO A 429 -4.88 -6.04 5.01
N ILE A 430 -4.21 -5.44 5.98
CA ILE A 430 -2.96 -4.72 5.77
C ILE A 430 -1.89 -5.57 6.44
N PRO A 431 -0.76 -5.89 5.77
CA PRO A 431 0.30 -6.61 6.41
C PRO A 431 0.64 -6.00 7.77
N ARG A 432 0.75 -6.83 8.80
CA ARG A 432 0.90 -6.38 10.19
C ARG A 432 2.06 -5.40 10.38
N THR A 433 3.17 -5.66 9.70
CA THR A 433 4.36 -4.79 9.71
C THR A 433 4.07 -3.42 9.11
N LEU A 434 3.34 -3.37 7.99
CA LEU A 434 2.96 -2.12 7.35
C LEU A 434 1.93 -1.36 8.19
N ALA A 435 0.96 -2.05 8.79
CA ALA A 435 -0.01 -1.44 9.69
C ALA A 435 0.66 -0.76 10.88
N MET A 436 1.67 -1.39 11.48
CA MET A 436 2.45 -0.83 12.58
C MET A 436 3.31 0.38 12.18
N THR A 437 3.57 0.56 10.88
CA THR A 437 4.32 1.71 10.34
C THR A 437 3.39 2.84 9.92
N LEU A 438 2.31 2.52 9.23
CA LEU A 438 1.36 3.52 8.71
C LEU A 438 0.44 4.08 9.80
N TYR A 439 0.08 3.25 10.76
CA TYR A 439 -0.84 3.59 11.86
C TYR A 439 -0.14 3.46 13.22
N GLY A 440 1.12 3.89 13.28
CA GLY A 440 1.99 3.65 14.42
C GLY A 440 1.56 4.27 15.74
N ASP A 441 0.54 5.11 15.71
CA ASP A 441 -0.19 5.61 16.88
C ASP A 441 -1.31 4.67 17.34
N LEU A 442 -1.64 3.62 16.54
CA LEU A 442 -2.65 2.62 16.87
C LEU A 442 -2.00 1.31 17.35
N ASP A 443 -2.55 0.73 18.40
CA ASP A 443 -2.30 -0.67 18.74
C ASP A 443 -3.06 -1.57 17.77
N VAL A 444 -2.45 -2.65 17.30
CA VAL A 444 -3.03 -3.50 16.25
C VAL A 444 -3.48 -4.84 16.81
N SER A 445 -4.75 -5.16 16.60
CA SER A 445 -5.35 -6.48 16.84
C SER A 445 -5.79 -7.12 15.53
N VAL A 446 -5.58 -8.43 15.40
CA VAL A 446 -5.91 -9.17 14.19
C VAL A 446 -6.85 -10.33 14.51
N ILE A 447 -7.96 -10.42 13.76
CA ILE A 447 -8.83 -11.61 13.74
C ILE A 447 -8.43 -12.43 12.50
N ASP A 448 -7.60 -13.43 12.72
CA ASP A 448 -7.02 -14.34 11.73
C ASP A 448 -7.78 -15.68 11.62
N GLU A 449 -8.94 -15.78 12.26
CA GLU A 449 -9.82 -16.93 12.22
C GLU A 449 -11.20 -16.54 11.68
N LEU A 450 -11.81 -17.44 10.90
CA LEU A 450 -13.20 -17.28 10.46
C LEU A 450 -14.16 -17.96 11.46
N PRO A 451 -15.38 -17.43 11.63
CA PRO A 451 -16.41 -18.07 12.47
C PRO A 451 -16.72 -19.49 12.02
N PRO A 452 -17.07 -20.40 12.94
CA PRO A 452 -17.40 -21.79 12.63
C PRO A 452 -18.59 -21.89 11.67
N GLY A 453 -18.58 -22.87 10.78
CA GLY A 453 -19.63 -23.13 9.78
C GLY A 453 -19.47 -22.38 8.46
N ARG A 454 -18.50 -21.50 8.32
CA ARG A 454 -18.21 -20.82 7.05
C ARG A 454 -17.36 -21.70 6.15
N GLN A 455 -17.80 -21.91 4.90
CA GLN A 455 -17.06 -22.68 3.91
C GLN A 455 -16.08 -21.79 3.13
N PRO A 456 -14.86 -22.27 2.77
CA PRO A 456 -13.94 -21.55 1.91
C PRO A 456 -14.58 -21.26 0.55
N ILE A 457 -14.40 -20.05 0.03
CA ILE A 457 -14.90 -19.67 -1.28
C ILE A 457 -14.02 -20.32 -2.35
N ARG A 458 -14.64 -21.05 -3.27
CA ARG A 458 -13.91 -21.67 -4.39
C ARG A 458 -13.68 -20.64 -5.49
N THR A 459 -12.42 -20.20 -5.64
CA THR A 459 -12.05 -19.22 -6.66
C THR A 459 -11.49 -19.93 -7.89
N VAL A 460 -11.96 -19.55 -9.09
CA VAL A 460 -11.49 -20.09 -10.37
C VAL A 460 -11.27 -18.95 -11.37
N HIS A 461 -10.30 -19.10 -12.24
CA HIS A 461 -10.01 -18.17 -13.31
C HIS A 461 -10.35 -18.78 -14.67
N TYR A 462 -11.07 -18.05 -15.50
CA TYR A 462 -11.43 -18.41 -16.85
C TYR A 462 -11.14 -17.28 -17.83
N THR A 463 -10.87 -17.64 -19.08
CA THR A 463 -10.82 -16.69 -20.19
C THR A 463 -12.19 -16.60 -20.87
N ASP A 464 -12.38 -15.60 -21.74
CA ASP A 464 -13.61 -15.40 -22.48
C ASP A 464 -14.05 -16.63 -23.28
N ALA A 465 -13.14 -17.49 -23.68
CA ALA A 465 -13.46 -18.77 -24.34
C ALA A 465 -14.38 -19.71 -23.51
N ALA A 466 -14.38 -19.55 -22.19
CA ALA A 466 -15.22 -20.36 -21.28
C ALA A 466 -16.58 -19.74 -20.97
N ARG A 467 -16.99 -18.63 -21.62
CA ARG A 467 -18.21 -17.87 -21.31
C ARG A 467 -19.49 -18.69 -21.36
N LEU A 468 -19.63 -19.55 -22.35
CA LEU A 468 -20.79 -20.44 -22.43
C LEU A 468 -20.89 -21.43 -21.28
N ARG A 469 -19.74 -21.94 -20.82
CA ARG A 469 -19.67 -22.80 -19.64
C ARG A 469 -20.05 -22.04 -18.38
N LEU A 470 -19.60 -20.79 -18.24
CA LEU A 470 -19.99 -19.90 -17.15
C LEU A 470 -21.51 -19.71 -17.11
N PHE A 471 -22.15 -19.39 -18.22
CA PHE A 471 -23.60 -19.18 -18.28
C PHE A 471 -24.37 -20.48 -17.96
N GLY A 472 -23.88 -21.63 -18.39
CA GLY A 472 -24.43 -22.93 -18.00
C GLY A 472 -24.37 -23.15 -16.48
N PHE A 473 -23.26 -22.81 -15.85
CA PHE A 473 -23.08 -22.89 -14.40
C PHE A 473 -24.02 -21.91 -13.66
N MET A 474 -24.11 -20.66 -14.14
CA MET A 474 -25.00 -19.65 -13.55
C MET A 474 -26.47 -20.12 -13.56
N ARG A 475 -26.96 -20.70 -14.69
CA ARG A 475 -28.32 -21.26 -14.76
C ARG A 475 -28.54 -22.39 -13.77
N GLN A 476 -27.54 -23.26 -13.56
CA GLN A 476 -27.62 -24.33 -12.58
C GLN A 476 -27.72 -23.79 -11.15
N GLU A 477 -26.96 -22.77 -10.81
CA GLU A 477 -27.01 -22.16 -9.48
C GLU A 477 -28.33 -21.41 -9.23
N ILE A 478 -28.85 -20.70 -10.23
CA ILE A 478 -30.16 -20.03 -10.14
C ILE A 478 -31.30 -21.06 -9.95
N LYS A 479 -31.25 -22.20 -10.66
CA LYS A 479 -32.21 -23.31 -10.47
C LYS A 479 -32.20 -23.88 -9.06
N LYS A 480 -31.08 -23.78 -8.35
CA LYS A 480 -30.99 -24.13 -6.90
C LYS A 480 -31.50 -23.01 -5.98
N GLY A 481 -32.07 -21.94 -6.55
CA GLY A 481 -32.54 -20.75 -5.80
C GLY A 481 -31.44 -19.80 -5.37
N ARG A 482 -30.22 -19.86 -5.97
CA ARG A 482 -29.08 -19.01 -5.64
C ARG A 482 -29.12 -17.71 -6.42
N GLN A 483 -28.44 -16.70 -5.87
CA GLN A 483 -28.30 -15.39 -6.50
C GLN A 483 -26.84 -15.14 -6.90
N ILE A 484 -26.64 -14.32 -7.93
CA ILE A 484 -25.38 -14.12 -8.59
C ILE A 484 -25.07 -12.63 -8.69
N TYR A 485 -23.83 -12.25 -8.31
CA TYR A 485 -23.24 -10.95 -8.63
C TYR A 485 -22.41 -11.06 -9.91
N VAL A 486 -22.55 -10.09 -10.81
CA VAL A 486 -21.67 -9.88 -11.97
C VAL A 486 -21.09 -8.48 -11.87
N VAL A 487 -19.77 -8.36 -11.71
CA VAL A 487 -19.10 -7.09 -11.43
C VAL A 487 -18.18 -6.69 -12.57
N TYR A 488 -18.34 -5.46 -13.06
CA TYR A 488 -17.51 -4.85 -14.09
C TYR A 488 -16.54 -3.82 -13.47
N PRO A 489 -15.31 -3.66 -14.00
CA PRO A 489 -14.36 -2.67 -13.51
C PRO A 489 -14.80 -1.25 -13.85
N LEU A 490 -14.38 -0.27 -13.00
CA LEU A 490 -14.43 1.16 -13.32
C LEU A 490 -13.05 1.59 -13.83
N ILE A 491 -13.00 2.25 -14.99
CA ILE A 491 -11.77 2.80 -15.56
C ILE A 491 -11.67 4.28 -15.17
N LYS A 492 -10.69 4.65 -14.36
CA LYS A 492 -10.54 6.03 -13.83
C LYS A 492 -10.36 7.10 -14.93
N GLU A 493 -9.97 6.72 -16.14
CA GLU A 493 -9.61 7.66 -17.22
C GLU A 493 -10.79 8.03 -18.15
N SER A 494 -11.91 7.32 -18.10
CA SER A 494 -13.07 7.57 -18.98
C SER A 494 -14.39 7.12 -18.34
N GLU A 495 -14.99 7.96 -17.51
CA GLU A 495 -16.30 7.71 -16.89
C GLU A 495 -17.43 7.37 -17.90
N THR A 496 -17.30 7.83 -19.14
CA THR A 496 -18.27 7.55 -20.23
C THR A 496 -18.10 6.16 -20.82
N MET A 497 -16.87 5.65 -20.92
CA MET A 497 -16.60 4.27 -21.40
C MET A 497 -17.04 3.24 -20.36
N ASP A 498 -16.77 3.46 -19.08
CA ASP A 498 -17.14 2.55 -17.99
C ASP A 498 -18.64 2.30 -17.92
N TYR A 499 -19.41 3.37 -18.08
CA TYR A 499 -20.87 3.27 -18.10
C TYR A 499 -21.36 2.46 -19.31
N LYS A 500 -20.72 2.64 -20.47
CA LYS A 500 -21.04 1.90 -21.68
C LYS A 500 -20.70 0.41 -21.54
N ASP A 501 -19.52 0.09 -21.02
CA ASP A 501 -19.09 -1.31 -20.78
C ASP A 501 -20.03 -2.02 -19.79
N LEU A 502 -20.49 -1.32 -18.73
CA LEU A 502 -21.48 -1.86 -17.80
C LEU A 502 -22.85 -2.07 -18.46
N GLN A 503 -23.31 -1.10 -19.27
CA GLN A 503 -24.60 -1.17 -19.97
C GLN A 503 -24.59 -2.29 -21.01
N ASP A 504 -23.53 -2.37 -21.81
CA ASP A 504 -23.34 -3.45 -22.80
C ASP A 504 -23.32 -4.82 -22.09
N GLY A 505 -22.65 -4.91 -20.95
CA GLY A 505 -22.63 -6.10 -20.09
C GLY A 505 -23.99 -6.48 -19.53
N TYR A 506 -24.75 -5.50 -19.04
CA TYR A 506 -26.13 -5.71 -18.56
C TYR A 506 -27.04 -6.20 -19.68
N GLU A 507 -26.96 -5.60 -20.88
CA GLU A 507 -27.74 -6.02 -22.04
C GLU A 507 -27.36 -7.43 -22.50
N ALA A 508 -26.08 -7.78 -22.49
CA ALA A 508 -25.60 -9.12 -22.81
C ALA A 508 -26.16 -10.16 -21.82
N ILE A 509 -26.04 -9.90 -20.51
CA ILE A 509 -26.58 -10.79 -19.48
C ILE A 509 -28.11 -10.90 -19.61
N SER A 510 -28.84 -9.79 -19.79
CA SER A 510 -30.31 -9.81 -19.94
C SER A 510 -30.79 -10.56 -21.17
N ARG A 511 -29.98 -10.60 -22.24
CA ARG A 511 -30.26 -11.39 -23.45
C ARG A 511 -30.12 -12.89 -23.21
N ASP A 512 -29.05 -13.28 -22.49
CA ASP A 512 -28.77 -14.68 -22.19
C ASP A 512 -29.62 -15.22 -21.02
N PHE A 513 -30.15 -14.32 -20.17
CA PHE A 513 -31.03 -14.61 -19.03
C PHE A 513 -32.34 -13.79 -19.16
N PRO A 514 -33.23 -14.15 -20.10
CA PRO A 514 -34.40 -13.36 -20.41
C PRO A 514 -35.52 -13.50 -19.37
N LEU A 515 -36.32 -12.44 -19.26
CA LEU A 515 -37.60 -12.46 -18.53
C LEU A 515 -38.59 -13.41 -19.20
N PRO A 516 -39.53 -14.02 -18.47
CA PRO A 516 -39.74 -13.91 -17.03
C PRO A 516 -38.95 -14.92 -16.20
N GLU A 517 -38.19 -15.81 -16.82
CA GLU A 517 -37.48 -16.90 -16.11
C GLU A 517 -36.36 -16.38 -15.22
N TYR A 518 -35.68 -15.29 -15.66
CA TYR A 518 -34.59 -14.68 -14.93
C TYR A 518 -34.82 -13.17 -14.76
N VAL A 519 -34.68 -12.68 -13.56
CA VAL A 519 -34.76 -11.25 -13.27
C VAL A 519 -33.34 -10.71 -12.99
N THR A 520 -32.90 -9.80 -13.85
CA THR A 520 -31.60 -9.14 -13.73
C THR A 520 -31.80 -7.68 -13.31
N THR A 521 -31.09 -7.24 -12.30
CA THR A 521 -31.07 -5.84 -11.83
C THR A 521 -29.66 -5.23 -11.99
N ILE A 522 -29.59 -3.91 -12.04
CA ILE A 522 -28.35 -3.15 -12.21
C ILE A 522 -28.11 -2.23 -11.02
N CYS A 523 -26.83 -2.09 -10.59
CA CYS A 523 -26.45 -1.17 -9.53
C CYS A 523 -25.09 -0.51 -9.81
N HIS A 524 -25.06 0.83 -9.92
CA HIS A 524 -23.84 1.59 -10.15
C HIS A 524 -23.84 2.97 -9.47
N GLY A 525 -22.67 3.62 -9.40
CA GLY A 525 -22.47 4.87 -8.67
C GLY A 525 -23.32 6.06 -9.11
N LYS A 526 -23.67 6.13 -10.41
CA LYS A 526 -24.43 7.25 -11.01
C LYS A 526 -25.94 7.13 -10.87
N MET A 527 -26.47 6.01 -10.34
CA MET A 527 -27.91 5.86 -10.10
C MET A 527 -28.37 6.81 -9.00
N LYS A 528 -29.63 7.28 -9.13
CA LYS A 528 -30.28 8.00 -8.05
C LYS A 528 -30.38 7.11 -6.80
N PRO A 529 -30.32 7.68 -5.60
CA PRO A 529 -30.42 6.90 -4.36
C PRO A 529 -31.62 5.97 -4.31
N GLU A 530 -32.79 6.44 -4.76
CA GLU A 530 -34.03 5.70 -4.79
C GLU A 530 -33.97 4.47 -5.72
N ASP A 531 -33.44 4.63 -6.94
CA ASP A 531 -33.28 3.54 -7.91
C ASP A 531 -32.30 2.48 -7.40
N LYS A 532 -31.27 2.94 -6.71
CA LYS A 532 -30.24 2.09 -6.11
C LYS A 532 -30.81 1.27 -4.94
N GLU A 533 -31.61 1.90 -4.09
CA GLU A 533 -32.30 1.22 -3.00
C GLU A 533 -33.29 0.18 -3.53
N GLU A 534 -34.04 0.49 -4.59
CA GLU A 534 -34.99 -0.44 -5.19
C GLU A 534 -34.27 -1.64 -5.83
N SER A 535 -33.20 -1.44 -6.60
CA SER A 535 -32.41 -2.52 -7.16
C SER A 535 -31.84 -3.45 -6.08
N MET A 536 -31.35 -2.84 -4.99
CA MET A 536 -30.86 -3.58 -3.83
C MET A 536 -31.97 -4.33 -3.08
N ARG A 537 -33.17 -3.74 -2.96
CA ARG A 537 -34.33 -4.37 -2.35
C ARG A 537 -34.72 -5.63 -3.13
N GLN A 538 -34.88 -5.51 -4.46
CA GLN A 538 -35.23 -6.63 -5.33
C GLN A 538 -34.24 -7.78 -5.26
N PHE A 539 -32.94 -7.45 -5.18
CA PHE A 539 -31.92 -8.48 -5.05
C PHE A 539 -31.93 -9.10 -3.64
N LYS A 540 -32.08 -8.30 -2.59
CA LYS A 540 -32.11 -8.79 -1.21
C LYS A 540 -33.35 -9.63 -0.89
N SER A 541 -34.51 -9.30 -1.47
CA SER A 541 -35.75 -10.07 -1.32
C SER A 541 -35.75 -11.39 -2.13
N GLY A 542 -34.79 -11.56 -3.04
CA GLY A 542 -34.75 -12.73 -3.93
C GLY A 542 -35.63 -12.59 -5.19
N GLU A 543 -36.25 -11.42 -5.40
CA GLU A 543 -36.99 -11.12 -6.64
C GLU A 543 -36.07 -11.12 -7.84
N ALA A 544 -34.86 -10.56 -7.71
CA ALA A 544 -33.85 -10.60 -8.75
C ALA A 544 -32.84 -11.75 -8.52
N ASN A 545 -32.54 -12.50 -9.58
CA ASN A 545 -31.60 -13.62 -9.60
C ASN A 545 -30.16 -13.15 -9.80
N ILE A 546 -29.97 -12.13 -10.64
CA ILE A 546 -28.67 -11.61 -11.04
C ILE A 546 -28.61 -10.11 -10.74
N MET A 547 -27.52 -9.67 -10.13
CA MET A 547 -27.19 -8.25 -10.00
C MET A 547 -25.94 -7.94 -10.79
N VAL A 548 -26.08 -7.09 -11.80
CA VAL A 548 -24.95 -6.53 -12.56
C VAL A 548 -24.55 -5.20 -11.94
N ALA A 549 -23.27 -5.05 -11.63
CA ALA A 549 -22.81 -3.85 -10.93
C ALA A 549 -21.37 -3.46 -11.24
N THR A 550 -21.02 -2.24 -10.84
CA THR A 550 -19.63 -1.80 -10.74
C THR A 550 -19.05 -2.11 -9.37
N SER A 551 -17.80 -1.71 -9.12
CA SER A 551 -17.12 -1.84 -7.83
C SER A 551 -17.85 -1.19 -6.63
N VAL A 552 -18.96 -0.46 -6.85
CA VAL A 552 -19.81 0.13 -5.80
C VAL A 552 -20.36 -0.94 -4.83
N ILE A 553 -20.43 -2.21 -5.24
CA ILE A 553 -20.80 -3.34 -4.37
C ILE A 553 -19.71 -3.62 -3.29
N GLU A 554 -18.52 -3.07 -3.41
CA GLU A 554 -17.49 -3.18 -2.35
C GLU A 554 -18.02 -2.75 -0.98
N VAL A 555 -19.11 -1.96 -0.93
CA VAL A 555 -19.62 -1.35 0.28
C VAL A 555 -20.95 -1.97 0.72
N GLY A 556 -20.85 -2.93 1.64
CA GLY A 556 -21.76 -3.05 2.76
C GLY A 556 -23.06 -3.85 2.61
N VAL A 557 -23.44 -4.43 1.48
CA VAL A 557 -24.71 -5.18 1.43
C VAL A 557 -24.49 -6.66 1.69
N ASP A 558 -25.22 -7.18 2.67
CA ASP A 558 -25.23 -8.60 3.05
C ASP A 558 -26.42 -9.32 2.42
N VAL A 559 -26.13 -10.22 1.45
CA VAL A 559 -27.13 -11.10 0.84
C VAL A 559 -26.67 -12.54 1.00
N PRO A 560 -27.10 -13.24 2.05
CA PRO A 560 -26.61 -14.59 2.35
C PRO A 560 -26.87 -15.61 1.25
N ASN A 561 -27.90 -15.39 0.42
CA ASN A 561 -28.27 -16.26 -0.70
C ASN A 561 -27.45 -16.02 -1.97
N ALA A 562 -26.66 -14.93 -2.04
CA ALA A 562 -25.74 -14.68 -3.13
C ALA A 562 -24.49 -15.53 -2.95
N THR A 563 -24.40 -16.64 -3.72
CA THR A 563 -23.33 -17.63 -3.59
C THR A 563 -22.33 -17.59 -4.75
N VAL A 564 -22.62 -16.85 -5.81
CA VAL A 564 -21.74 -16.74 -6.98
C VAL A 564 -21.36 -15.29 -7.22
N MET A 565 -20.05 -15.05 -7.31
CA MET A 565 -19.46 -13.78 -7.71
C MET A 565 -18.73 -13.98 -9.04
N VAL A 566 -19.15 -13.29 -10.08
CA VAL A 566 -18.47 -13.22 -11.37
C VAL A 566 -17.79 -11.85 -11.46
N ILE A 567 -16.51 -11.80 -11.73
CA ILE A 567 -15.75 -10.56 -11.88
C ILE A 567 -15.24 -10.51 -13.31
N GLU A 568 -15.80 -9.62 -14.11
CA GLU A 568 -15.43 -9.39 -15.51
C GLU A 568 -14.15 -8.53 -15.60
N SER A 569 -13.31 -8.83 -16.60
CA SER A 569 -12.01 -8.16 -16.79
C SER A 569 -11.20 -8.10 -15.48
N ALA A 570 -11.10 -9.22 -14.77
CA ALA A 570 -10.52 -9.32 -13.44
C ALA A 570 -9.05 -8.87 -13.39
N GLU A 571 -8.33 -8.90 -14.52
CA GLU A 571 -6.96 -8.40 -14.66
C GLU A 571 -6.82 -6.89 -14.40
N ARG A 572 -7.93 -6.14 -14.48
CA ARG A 572 -7.96 -4.68 -14.25
C ARG A 572 -8.11 -4.30 -12.78
N PHE A 573 -8.46 -5.26 -11.94
CA PHE A 573 -8.62 -5.03 -10.49
C PHE A 573 -7.31 -5.25 -9.73
N GLY A 574 -7.12 -4.48 -8.65
CA GLY A 574 -6.09 -4.78 -7.65
C GLY A 574 -6.46 -6.00 -6.79
N LEU A 575 -5.47 -6.67 -6.21
CA LEU A 575 -5.68 -7.85 -5.35
C LEU A 575 -6.61 -7.56 -4.17
N SER A 576 -6.44 -6.43 -3.52
CA SER A 576 -7.29 -6.01 -2.40
C SER A 576 -8.76 -5.84 -2.82
N GLN A 577 -9.02 -5.29 -4.02
CA GLN A 577 -10.38 -5.14 -4.55
C GLN A 577 -11.00 -6.50 -4.89
N LEU A 578 -10.25 -7.36 -5.59
CA LEU A 578 -10.70 -8.73 -5.89
C LEU A 578 -11.06 -9.50 -4.61
N HIS A 579 -10.24 -9.36 -3.57
CA HIS A 579 -10.48 -9.99 -2.28
C HIS A 579 -11.75 -9.44 -1.59
N GLN A 580 -11.96 -8.13 -1.60
CA GLN A 580 -13.17 -7.52 -1.05
C GLN A 580 -14.44 -7.96 -1.79
N LEU A 581 -14.39 -8.00 -3.14
CA LEU A 581 -15.49 -8.50 -3.97
C LEU A 581 -15.77 -9.98 -3.69
N ARG A 582 -14.73 -10.82 -3.63
CA ARG A 582 -14.86 -12.23 -3.23
C ARG A 582 -15.56 -12.37 -1.87
N GLY A 583 -15.23 -11.53 -0.90
CA GLY A 583 -15.82 -11.53 0.43
C GLY A 583 -17.31 -11.16 0.49
N ARG A 584 -17.91 -10.70 -0.62
CA ARG A 584 -19.36 -10.42 -0.71
C ARG A 584 -20.21 -11.67 -0.84
N VAL A 585 -19.63 -12.79 -1.23
CA VAL A 585 -20.26 -14.11 -1.21
C VAL A 585 -19.68 -14.96 -0.08
N GLY A 586 -20.24 -16.15 0.18
CA GLY A 586 -19.77 -17.03 1.24
C GLY A 586 -20.19 -16.61 2.65
N ARG A 587 -21.31 -15.91 2.79
CA ARG A 587 -21.85 -15.50 4.11
C ARG A 587 -22.89 -16.47 4.67
N GLY A 588 -23.35 -17.40 3.84
CA GLY A 588 -24.23 -18.50 4.25
C GLY A 588 -23.46 -19.80 4.53
N SER A 589 -24.19 -20.87 4.88
CA SER A 589 -23.66 -22.22 5.08
C SER A 589 -23.36 -22.97 3.76
N GLN A 590 -23.74 -22.39 2.63
CA GLN A 590 -23.63 -23.00 1.31
C GLN A 590 -22.27 -22.73 0.67
N GLN A 591 -21.81 -23.67 -0.18
CA GLN A 591 -20.61 -23.48 -0.97
C GLN A 591 -20.77 -22.28 -1.90
N SER A 592 -19.82 -21.38 -1.87
CA SER A 592 -19.80 -20.17 -2.71
C SER A 592 -18.61 -20.18 -3.67
N TYR A 593 -18.79 -19.48 -4.78
CA TYR A 593 -17.87 -19.47 -5.91
C TYR A 593 -17.51 -18.02 -6.27
N CYS A 594 -16.23 -17.80 -6.58
CA CYS A 594 -15.73 -16.57 -7.18
C CYS A 594 -15.09 -16.90 -8.54
N ILE A 595 -15.63 -16.36 -9.60
CA ILE A 595 -15.21 -16.64 -10.97
C ILE A 595 -14.58 -15.38 -11.53
N LEU A 596 -13.28 -15.46 -11.82
CA LEU A 596 -12.49 -14.38 -12.38
C LEU A 596 -12.45 -14.56 -13.90
N MET A 597 -13.03 -13.61 -14.65
CA MET A 597 -13.01 -13.60 -16.11
C MET A 597 -11.94 -12.66 -16.61
N SER A 598 -11.18 -13.04 -17.62
CA SER A 598 -10.15 -12.22 -18.25
C SER A 598 -10.06 -12.41 -19.75
N GLY A 599 -9.44 -11.44 -20.43
CA GLY A 599 -9.02 -11.61 -21.82
C GLY A 599 -7.92 -12.67 -21.97
N GLU A 600 -7.62 -13.08 -23.22
CA GLU A 600 -6.60 -14.10 -23.52
C GLU A 600 -5.16 -13.60 -23.23
N LYS A 601 -4.90 -12.31 -23.42
CA LYS A 601 -3.56 -11.72 -23.26
C LYS A 601 -3.44 -11.07 -21.90
N LEU A 602 -2.73 -11.71 -21.00
CA LEU A 602 -2.43 -11.18 -19.66
C LEU A 602 -0.97 -10.74 -19.56
N SER A 603 -0.74 -9.62 -18.86
CA SER A 603 0.60 -9.26 -18.39
C SER A 603 1.08 -10.30 -17.35
N LYS A 604 2.40 -10.39 -17.17
CA LYS A 604 3.00 -11.28 -16.16
C LYS A 604 2.46 -11.00 -14.75
N GLU A 605 2.31 -9.73 -14.41
CA GLU A 605 1.79 -9.28 -13.11
C GLU A 605 0.30 -9.60 -12.93
N ALA A 606 -0.52 -9.38 -13.97
CA ALA A 606 -1.93 -9.73 -13.93
C ALA A 606 -2.14 -11.23 -13.73
N ARG A 607 -1.36 -12.06 -14.43
CA ARG A 607 -1.38 -13.51 -14.25
C ARG A 607 -1.07 -13.92 -12.82
N LEU A 608 0.02 -13.41 -12.23
CA LEU A 608 0.40 -13.69 -10.85
C LEU A 608 -0.69 -13.28 -9.84
N ARG A 609 -1.37 -12.14 -10.08
CA ARG A 609 -2.49 -11.71 -9.22
C ARG A 609 -3.67 -12.68 -9.27
N LEU A 610 -4.07 -13.11 -10.48
CA LEU A 610 -5.22 -14.00 -10.65
C LEU A 610 -4.91 -15.42 -10.12
N GLU A 611 -3.69 -15.92 -10.33
CA GLU A 611 -3.20 -17.18 -9.76
C GLU A 611 -3.25 -17.15 -8.23
N ALA A 612 -2.73 -16.09 -7.61
CA ALA A 612 -2.78 -15.93 -6.15
C ALA A 612 -4.20 -15.92 -5.58
N MET A 613 -5.14 -15.26 -6.28
CA MET A 613 -6.56 -15.27 -5.89
C MET A 613 -7.17 -16.69 -5.91
N CYS A 614 -6.71 -17.55 -6.82
CA CYS A 614 -7.16 -18.94 -6.91
C CYS A 614 -6.49 -19.84 -5.85
N GLU A 615 -5.24 -19.56 -5.47
CA GLU A 615 -4.47 -20.39 -4.55
C GLU A 615 -4.84 -20.18 -3.08
N THR A 616 -5.23 -18.96 -2.68
CA THR A 616 -5.46 -18.66 -1.27
C THR A 616 -6.73 -17.85 -1.02
N ASN A 617 -7.39 -18.15 0.10
CA ASN A 617 -8.48 -17.36 0.65
C ASN A 617 -7.99 -16.38 1.74
N ASP A 618 -6.73 -16.46 2.16
CA ASP A 618 -6.15 -15.61 3.20
C ASP A 618 -5.89 -14.20 2.66
N GLY A 619 -6.65 -13.23 3.15
CA GLY A 619 -6.53 -11.83 2.76
C GLY A 619 -5.22 -11.18 3.17
N PHE A 620 -4.58 -11.61 4.26
CA PHE A 620 -3.27 -11.08 4.68
C PHE A 620 -2.17 -11.51 3.71
N ARG A 621 -2.18 -12.79 3.29
CA ARG A 621 -1.25 -13.30 2.28
C ARG A 621 -1.43 -12.59 0.93
N LEU A 622 -2.67 -12.33 0.52
CA LEU A 622 -2.96 -11.57 -0.70
C LEU A 622 -2.48 -10.11 -0.59
N ALA A 623 -2.64 -9.47 0.55
CA ALA A 623 -2.15 -8.12 0.78
C ALA A 623 -0.61 -8.03 0.75
N GLU A 624 0.10 -9.01 1.31
CA GLU A 624 1.56 -9.11 1.22
C GLU A 624 2.04 -9.28 -0.23
N LEU A 625 1.31 -10.07 -1.02
CA LEU A 625 1.63 -10.27 -2.42
C LEU A 625 1.35 -9.01 -3.25
N ASP A 626 0.21 -8.32 -3.01
CA ASP A 626 -0.14 -7.07 -3.69
C ASP A 626 0.97 -6.01 -3.52
N LEU A 627 1.48 -5.89 -2.29
CA LEU A 627 2.60 -4.99 -1.99
C LEU A 627 3.91 -5.39 -2.69
N LYS A 628 4.20 -6.68 -2.77
CA LYS A 628 5.39 -7.18 -3.49
C LYS A 628 5.31 -6.90 -4.99
N LEU A 629 4.13 -7.05 -5.59
CA LEU A 629 3.91 -6.84 -7.03
C LEU A 629 3.92 -5.35 -7.42
N ARG A 630 3.44 -4.45 -6.57
CA ARG A 630 3.43 -3.01 -6.85
C ARG A 630 4.80 -2.34 -6.82
N GLY A 631 5.81 -2.96 -6.16
CA GLY A 631 7.16 -2.41 -6.06
C GLY A 631 7.27 -1.16 -5.18
N ALA A 632 8.50 -0.60 -5.07
CA ALA A 632 8.78 0.53 -4.19
C ALA A 632 8.18 1.88 -4.64
N GLY A 633 7.87 2.04 -5.94
CA GLY A 633 7.41 3.33 -6.51
C GLY A 633 5.95 3.68 -6.21
N ASP A 634 5.09 2.67 -6.02
CA ASP A 634 3.63 2.88 -5.87
C ASP A 634 3.17 2.95 -4.40
N VAL A 635 4.04 2.69 -3.44
CA VAL A 635 3.69 2.77 -2.01
C VAL A 635 3.30 4.20 -1.62
N ASN A 636 3.87 5.22 -2.28
CA ASN A 636 3.52 6.62 -2.06
C ASN A 636 2.11 7.00 -2.57
N GLY A 637 1.58 6.31 -3.59
CA GLY A 637 0.23 6.54 -4.12
C GLY A 637 -0.90 5.89 -3.30
N THR A 638 -0.60 4.88 -2.50
CA THR A 638 -1.57 4.14 -1.67
C THR A 638 -1.59 4.56 -0.20
N LEU A 639 -0.76 5.52 0.20
CA LEU A 639 -0.75 6.10 1.55
C LEU A 639 -1.96 7.00 1.79
N GLN A 640 -3.16 6.40 1.84
CA GLN A 640 -4.42 7.07 2.22
C GLN A 640 -4.45 7.52 3.70
N SER A 641 -3.38 7.30 4.44
CA SER A 641 -3.28 7.62 5.88
C SER A 641 -2.74 9.01 6.19
N GLY A 642 -2.52 9.87 5.18
CA GLY A 642 -2.08 11.27 5.40
C GLY A 642 -0.60 11.45 5.75
N MET A 643 0.17 10.40 5.99
CA MET A 643 1.61 10.48 6.23
C MET A 643 2.39 9.84 5.09
N ALA A 644 2.80 10.66 4.12
CA ALA A 644 3.78 10.25 3.11
C ALA A 644 5.17 10.29 3.76
N PHE A 645 5.75 9.12 4.07
CA PHE A 645 7.16 9.03 4.43
C PHE A 645 7.99 9.11 3.15
N ASP A 646 8.85 10.12 3.05
CA ASP A 646 9.78 10.27 1.93
C ASP A 646 10.98 9.30 2.10
N LEU A 647 10.69 7.99 1.92
CA LEU A 647 11.69 6.94 1.99
C LEU A 647 12.49 6.89 0.68
N LYS A 648 13.82 6.89 0.79
CA LYS A 648 14.74 6.88 -0.36
C LYS A 648 15.22 5.47 -0.71
N ILE A 649 15.33 4.58 0.28
CA ILE A 649 15.91 3.24 0.08
C ILE A 649 15.12 2.14 0.81
N ALA A 650 14.54 2.43 1.96
CA ALA A 650 13.78 1.44 2.71
C ALA A 650 12.39 1.19 2.10
N ASN A 651 11.99 -0.07 2.11
CA ASN A 651 10.61 -0.46 1.80
C ASN A 651 10.06 -1.22 3.02
N PRO A 652 9.10 -0.64 3.78
CA PRO A 652 8.59 -1.26 5.01
C PRO A 652 8.04 -2.67 4.83
N THR A 653 7.63 -3.03 3.62
CA THR A 653 7.09 -4.35 3.29
C THR A 653 8.20 -5.37 3.04
N LEU A 654 9.17 -5.01 2.19
CA LEU A 654 10.28 -5.90 1.83
C LEU A 654 11.28 -6.00 2.98
N ASP A 655 11.43 -4.93 3.76
CA ASP A 655 12.39 -4.79 4.85
C ASP A 655 11.74 -5.03 6.24
N SER A 656 10.71 -5.89 6.30
CA SER A 656 9.95 -6.17 7.52
C SER A 656 10.80 -6.65 8.71
N GLN A 657 11.87 -7.39 8.45
CA GLN A 657 12.83 -7.82 9.48
C GLN A 657 13.58 -6.62 10.06
N ILE A 658 14.04 -5.70 9.21
CA ILE A 658 14.74 -4.48 9.65
C ILE A 658 13.77 -3.60 10.45
N LEU A 659 12.51 -3.51 10.01
CA LEU A 659 11.47 -2.76 10.71
C LEU A 659 11.22 -3.29 12.13
N THR A 660 11.20 -4.61 12.33
CA THR A 660 11.05 -5.21 13.65
C THR A 660 12.22 -4.83 14.55
N VAL A 661 13.45 -4.97 14.06
CA VAL A 661 14.66 -4.65 14.81
C VAL A 661 14.71 -3.15 15.16
N THR A 662 14.37 -2.27 14.21
CA THR A 662 14.37 -0.81 14.47
C THR A 662 13.27 -0.39 15.43
N ARG A 663 12.13 -1.08 15.48
CA ARG A 663 11.07 -0.85 16.47
C ARG A 663 11.56 -1.15 17.89
N GLU A 664 12.23 -2.28 18.08
CA GLU A 664 12.82 -2.66 19.36
C GLU A 664 13.91 -1.66 19.80
N ALA A 665 14.79 -1.29 18.85
CA ALA A 665 15.83 -0.29 19.10
C ALA A 665 15.26 1.06 19.50
N ALA A 666 14.21 1.53 18.83
CA ALA A 666 13.52 2.78 19.17
C ALA A 666 12.86 2.71 20.55
N ALA A 667 12.23 1.57 20.89
CA ALA A 667 11.60 1.37 22.19
C ALA A 667 12.63 1.44 23.35
N GLU A 668 13.76 0.76 23.18
CA GLU A 668 14.85 0.81 24.19
C GLU A 668 15.38 2.23 24.39
N VAL A 669 15.64 2.93 23.31
CA VAL A 669 16.16 4.31 23.38
C VAL A 669 15.17 5.24 24.05
N LEU A 670 13.90 5.21 23.66
CA LEU A 670 12.87 6.08 24.21
C LEU A 670 12.46 5.71 25.64
N THR A 671 12.66 4.46 26.05
CA THR A 671 12.49 4.06 27.46
C THR A 671 13.60 4.67 28.33
N ALA A 672 14.83 4.72 27.85
CA ALA A 672 15.97 5.28 28.56
C ALA A 672 16.03 6.82 28.48
N ASP A 673 15.63 7.39 27.33
CA ASP A 673 15.66 8.84 27.05
C ASP A 673 14.46 9.24 26.18
N PRO A 674 13.28 9.48 26.77
CA PRO A 674 12.04 9.79 26.02
C PRO A 674 12.14 11.05 25.15
N THR A 675 12.99 12.01 25.53
CA THR A 675 13.15 13.29 24.84
C THR A 675 14.34 13.34 23.89
N LEU A 676 15.20 12.33 23.92
CA LEU A 676 16.46 12.26 23.17
C LEU A 676 17.40 13.43 23.49
N THR A 677 17.53 13.76 24.78
CA THR A 677 18.35 14.88 25.26
C THR A 677 19.70 14.46 25.85
N GLN A 678 19.90 13.16 26.08
CA GLN A 678 21.19 12.66 26.59
C GLN A 678 22.32 12.89 25.57
N ASN A 679 23.53 13.02 26.07
CA ASN A 679 24.74 13.15 25.26
C ASN A 679 24.89 11.91 24.34
N GLY A 680 25.15 12.15 23.07
CA GLY A 680 25.25 11.10 22.04
C GLY A 680 23.93 10.73 21.36
N HIS A 681 22.78 11.34 21.75
CA HIS A 681 21.49 11.17 21.12
C HIS A 681 21.11 12.31 20.16
N GLU A 682 22.01 13.27 19.91
CA GLU A 682 21.76 14.42 19.03
C GLU A 682 21.39 13.96 17.62
N GLY A 683 22.10 12.96 17.09
CA GLY A 683 21.84 12.40 15.78
C GLY A 683 20.46 11.71 15.70
N LEU A 684 20.07 10.97 16.75
CA LEU A 684 18.73 10.34 16.84
C LEU A 684 17.62 11.40 16.91
N ARG A 685 17.84 12.54 17.57
CA ARG A 685 16.89 13.65 17.61
C ARG A 685 16.74 14.31 16.24
N GLU A 686 17.83 14.51 15.50
CA GLU A 686 17.78 15.01 14.12
C GLU A 686 17.07 14.02 13.20
N LEU A 687 17.37 12.73 13.35
CA LEU A 687 16.72 11.65 12.60
C LEU A 687 15.21 11.61 12.85
N ARG A 688 14.80 11.69 14.13
CA ARG A 688 13.38 11.80 14.51
C ARG A 688 12.69 12.98 13.80
N LYS A 689 13.30 14.19 13.87
CA LYS A 689 12.75 15.38 13.21
C LYS A 689 12.58 15.21 11.71
N ARG A 690 13.55 14.60 11.03
CA ARG A 690 13.52 14.36 9.58
C ARG A 690 12.34 13.49 9.14
N TYR A 691 11.98 12.48 9.95
CA TYR A 691 10.94 11.51 9.64
C TYR A 691 9.64 11.70 10.45
N SER A 692 9.51 12.73 11.28
CA SER A 692 8.29 12.99 12.06
C SER A 692 7.13 13.60 11.25
N GLY A 693 7.25 13.77 9.94
CA GLY A 693 6.21 14.41 9.09
C GLY A 693 6.21 15.94 9.22
N ARG A 694 5.85 16.64 8.14
CA ARG A 694 5.82 18.12 8.08
C ARG A 694 4.65 18.76 8.83
N GLU A 695 3.77 17.99 9.45
CA GLU A 695 2.69 18.49 10.27
C GLU A 695 2.88 18.04 11.74
N GLU A 696 3.59 18.85 12.50
CA GLU A 696 3.18 19.09 13.87
C GLU A 696 1.81 19.78 13.78
N ILE A 697 0.73 19.02 13.64
CA ILE A 697 -0.56 19.52 14.10
C ILE A 697 -0.37 19.63 15.61
N ASP A 698 -0.07 20.83 16.04
CA ASP A 698 0.01 21.17 17.45
C ASP A 698 -1.40 21.06 18.02
N PHE A 699 -1.73 19.90 18.54
CA PHE A 699 -3.01 19.64 19.21
C PHE A 699 -3.21 20.50 20.47
N SER A 700 -2.19 21.28 20.89
CA SER A 700 -2.30 22.26 21.98
C SER A 700 -2.96 23.58 21.55
N GLN A 701 -3.14 23.83 20.24
CA GLN A 701 -3.81 25.04 19.71
C GLN A 701 -5.28 24.80 19.34
N ILE A 702 -5.80 23.61 19.51
CA ILE A 702 -7.23 23.31 19.42
C ILE A 702 -7.80 23.23 20.84
N SER A 703 -7.72 24.36 21.53
CA SER A 703 -8.47 24.62 22.78
C SER A 703 -9.66 25.51 22.47
#